data_9621ea679b32a4b25a63162f60970ba2
#
_entry.id   9621ea679b32a4b25a63162f60970ba2
#
_cell.length_a   1.000
_cell.length_b   1.000
_cell.length_c   1.000
_cell.angle_alpha   90.00
_cell.angle_beta   90.00
_cell.angle_gamma   90.00
#
_symmetry.space_group_name_H-M   'P 1'
#
loop_
_entity.id
_entity.type
_entity.pdbx_description
1 polymer ?
#
loop_
_entity_poly.entity_id
_entity_poly.type
_entity_poly.pdbx_seq_one_letter_code
_entity_poly.pdbx_strand_id
1 'polypeptide(L)'
;MQLNQPSQREYYFNNEVVSRFELYNSLFLTLPFYKIKDTGTLLPLFFKSCEDGIKSHEKPEALIEKFFDKYVQDKGEESIIDLLFRFIQYIERQVVLFDAVEDASFTKLNTSDEQSSLRALFQKANDDANLHEKIDQLIEEFSLRLVLTAHPTQFYPGPVLGIINDLTAAIKSNDITTINQLLQQLGKTPFFNKKSPTPVDEAMSLAWYLENVFYFAAANIQTGLNQLLSEYHIDPKKVIELGFWPGGDRDGNPNVKAQTTLEVSKLLRQILFRCYYRDFRNVKRRITFRGVEEDINKLQEVFYENAFNSSLEEKDISDEIIKHLNNIVGILNKYHDGLFANIVQDLLRKVELYRCYFASLDIRQDSRVLRKVHEYCRSQKPINSLYAENYGELSEEEKLKTISLRTAKIIYADEQDDLIKDALQTIAEIKDIQQKNGEEACHRFIISNCQQASDILQLMELFLWNGWEAENLSIDFVPLFETVNDLSGAGEIMKRLYTHPFYQKHLALRGGKQHIMLGFSDSTKDGGYLMANWSIFTAKVALTKVAEEHNIQLAFFDGRGGPPARGGGKTHRFYASMGKEIANKNIQLTVQGQTISSQYGSVDSATFNIEQLINAGISSGVKSKHNVLLDKENFDILNQMAKDSYDAYIALRNDPLFLEYLEKLSPLSLLSKITISSRPVKRNAGTKLKLDDLRAIGFVTSWSQLKQNVPGFYGVGTALKTQEDLGNWAQVQKTYQQSGYFKTIVDNCIMSMSKSDFEITAYLANDPTFGSFWKQLHAEFELSKAMLLKLTGHETLMENYPVEKKSIAVREKIILPLVLIQHFALDKLQGDLSEEKQQAYEKLAIRTVYGIVNAGRNLA
;
A
#
# COMPACT_ATOMS: atom_id res chain seq x y z
N MET A 1 31.80 -15.09 26.78
CA MET A 1 30.97 -15.01 25.54
C MET A 1 30.04 -16.20 25.49
N GLN A 2 28.83 -16.06 26.00
CA GLN A 2 27.75 -17.03 25.67
C GLN A 2 27.35 -16.73 24.22
N LEU A 3 27.69 -17.67 23.31
CA LEU A 3 27.16 -17.68 21.96
C LEU A 3 25.62 -17.75 22.11
N ASN A 4 24.92 -16.64 21.85
CA ASN A 4 23.47 -16.63 21.76
C ASN A 4 23.08 -17.70 20.74
N GLN A 5 22.44 -18.77 21.18
CA GLN A 5 21.89 -19.75 20.25
C GLN A 5 20.85 -19.04 19.38
N PRO A 6 20.91 -19.22 18.05
CA PRO A 6 19.94 -18.61 17.15
C PRO A 6 18.52 -19.00 17.57
N SER A 7 17.59 -18.08 17.54
CA SER A 7 16.18 -18.38 17.79
C SER A 7 15.70 -19.48 16.82
N GLN A 8 14.68 -20.24 17.22
CA GLN A 8 14.10 -21.28 16.35
C GLN A 8 13.71 -20.71 14.98
N ARG A 9 13.22 -19.48 14.93
CA ARG A 9 12.87 -18.76 13.72
C ARG A 9 14.07 -18.45 12.83
N GLU A 10 15.22 -18.07 13.42
CA GLU A 10 16.47 -17.86 12.69
C GLU A 10 17.04 -19.17 12.12
N TYR A 11 16.93 -20.26 12.90
CA TYR A 11 17.35 -21.59 12.43
C TYR A 11 16.54 -22.01 11.20
N TYR A 12 15.21 -21.84 11.26
CA TYR A 12 14.35 -22.13 10.10
C TYR A 12 14.67 -21.24 8.89
N PHE A 13 14.91 -19.94 9.10
CA PHE A 13 15.26 -19.05 8.00
C PHE A 13 16.55 -19.49 7.30
N ASN A 14 17.58 -19.82 8.04
CA ASN A 14 18.84 -20.27 7.45
C ASN A 14 18.68 -21.57 6.64
N ASN A 15 17.94 -22.55 7.17
CA ASN A 15 17.81 -23.86 6.53
C ASN A 15 16.75 -23.88 5.41
N GLU A 16 15.61 -23.26 5.63
CA GLU A 16 14.48 -23.34 4.69
C GLU A 16 14.54 -22.22 3.64
N VAL A 17 15.18 -21.09 3.93
CA VAL A 17 15.27 -20.00 2.96
C VAL A 17 16.67 -19.89 2.38
N VAL A 18 17.69 -19.59 3.17
CA VAL A 18 19.04 -19.32 2.64
C VAL A 18 19.61 -20.54 1.94
N SER A 19 19.65 -21.69 2.59
CA SER A 19 20.24 -22.93 2.00
C SER A 19 19.48 -23.41 0.77
N ARG A 20 18.14 -23.31 0.77
CA ARG A 20 17.34 -23.67 -0.42
C ARG A 20 17.54 -22.67 -1.56
N PHE A 21 17.62 -21.38 -1.26
CA PHE A 21 17.93 -20.39 -2.27
C PHE A 21 19.28 -20.65 -2.91
N GLU A 22 20.33 -20.90 -2.13
CA GLU A 22 21.66 -21.23 -2.64
C GLU A 22 21.64 -22.47 -3.53
N LEU A 23 20.93 -23.53 -3.12
CA LEU A 23 20.76 -24.74 -3.91
C LEU A 23 20.09 -24.47 -5.26
N TYR A 24 18.92 -23.82 -5.24
CA TYR A 24 18.15 -23.56 -6.47
C TYR A 24 18.82 -22.51 -7.35
N ASN A 25 19.52 -21.54 -6.77
CA ASN A 25 20.33 -20.59 -7.52
C ASN A 25 21.50 -21.29 -8.24
N SER A 26 22.14 -22.27 -7.59
CA SER A 26 23.17 -23.10 -8.22
C SER A 26 22.61 -23.92 -9.38
N LEU A 27 21.42 -24.50 -9.23
CA LEU A 27 20.71 -25.15 -10.34
C LEU A 27 20.41 -24.17 -11.47
N PHE A 28 19.93 -22.99 -11.16
CA PHE A 28 19.63 -21.95 -12.14
C PHE A 28 20.86 -21.54 -12.96
N LEU A 29 22.03 -21.45 -12.33
CA LEU A 29 23.32 -21.16 -12.97
C LEU A 29 23.73 -22.22 -14.02
N THR A 30 23.33 -23.48 -13.81
CA THR A 30 23.73 -24.59 -14.68
C THR A 30 22.77 -24.86 -15.84
N LEU A 31 21.60 -24.21 -15.84
CA LEU A 31 20.58 -24.42 -16.87
C LEU A 31 21.03 -23.88 -18.24
N PRO A 32 20.77 -24.57 -19.35
CA PRO A 32 21.20 -24.19 -20.67
C PRO A 32 20.35 -23.08 -21.28
N PHE A 33 20.54 -21.86 -20.79
CA PHE A 33 19.89 -20.70 -21.39
C PHE A 33 20.75 -20.12 -22.50
N TYR A 34 20.25 -20.07 -23.70
CA TYR A 34 20.97 -19.60 -24.90
C TYR A 34 21.66 -18.25 -24.75
N LYS A 35 21.12 -17.37 -23.89
CA LYS A 35 21.64 -16.02 -23.63
C LYS A 35 22.47 -15.87 -22.34
N ILE A 36 22.65 -16.96 -21.57
CA ILE A 36 23.24 -16.88 -20.21
C ILE A 36 24.61 -17.60 -20.17
N LYS A 37 25.06 -18.20 -21.25
CA LYS A 37 26.24 -19.10 -21.28
C LYS A 37 27.48 -18.52 -20.57
N ASP A 38 27.77 -17.23 -20.75
CA ASP A 38 28.95 -16.60 -20.13
C ASP A 38 28.61 -15.91 -18.79
N THR A 39 27.31 -15.62 -18.53
CA THR A 39 26.84 -14.92 -17.35
C THR A 39 27.05 -15.75 -16.09
N GLY A 40 26.81 -17.07 -16.14
CA GLY A 40 26.98 -17.98 -15.01
C GLY A 40 28.39 -18.00 -14.45
N THR A 41 29.41 -17.79 -15.29
CA THR A 41 30.83 -17.78 -14.90
C THR A 41 31.29 -16.39 -14.50
N LEU A 42 30.88 -15.37 -15.25
CA LEU A 42 31.35 -13.98 -15.06
C LEU A 42 30.62 -13.22 -13.94
N LEU A 43 29.34 -13.51 -13.71
CA LEU A 43 28.56 -12.80 -12.69
C LEU A 43 29.12 -12.94 -11.27
N PRO A 44 29.52 -14.12 -10.77
CA PRO A 44 30.16 -14.24 -9.46
C PRO A 44 31.48 -13.47 -9.36
N LEU A 45 32.26 -13.38 -10.45
CA LEU A 45 33.49 -12.59 -10.51
C LEU A 45 33.17 -11.10 -10.52
N PHE A 46 32.14 -10.68 -11.25
CA PHE A 46 31.67 -9.29 -11.26
C PHE A 46 31.16 -8.88 -9.89
N PHE A 47 30.41 -9.75 -9.24
CA PHE A 47 29.96 -9.55 -7.86
C PHE A 47 31.13 -9.28 -6.91
N LYS A 48 32.15 -10.14 -6.96
CA LYS A 48 33.36 -9.98 -6.15
C LYS A 48 34.09 -8.66 -6.45
N SER A 49 34.19 -8.30 -7.73
CA SER A 49 34.76 -7.00 -8.13
C SER A 49 33.96 -5.82 -7.56
N CYS A 50 32.63 -5.92 -7.53
CA CYS A 50 31.76 -4.91 -6.92
C CYS A 50 32.05 -4.75 -5.41
N GLU A 51 32.10 -5.86 -4.64
CA GLU A 51 32.42 -5.82 -3.21
C GLU A 51 33.81 -5.20 -2.93
N ASP A 52 34.81 -5.55 -3.74
CA ASP A 52 36.16 -5.05 -3.57
C ASP A 52 36.28 -3.57 -3.94
N GLY A 53 35.59 -3.13 -5.00
CA GLY A 53 35.58 -1.74 -5.45
C GLY A 53 34.88 -0.80 -4.46
N ILE A 54 33.77 -1.24 -3.83
CA ILE A 54 33.10 -0.47 -2.77
C ILE A 54 34.04 -0.27 -1.58
N LYS A 55 34.72 -1.30 -1.13
CA LYS A 55 35.69 -1.20 -0.01
C LYS A 55 36.85 -0.22 -0.31
N SER A 56 37.16 -0.05 -1.59
CA SER A 56 38.21 0.88 -2.05
C SER A 56 37.65 2.25 -2.43
N HIS A 57 36.33 2.48 -2.27
CA HIS A 57 35.60 3.70 -2.67
C HIS A 57 35.85 4.07 -4.15
N GLU A 58 35.94 3.07 -5.01
CA GLU A 58 36.14 3.28 -6.44
C GLU A 58 34.87 3.78 -7.13
N LYS A 59 35.04 4.66 -8.13
CA LYS A 59 33.91 5.06 -8.99
C LYS A 59 33.40 3.84 -9.76
N PRO A 60 32.07 3.71 -9.94
CA PRO A 60 31.46 2.59 -10.68
C PRO A 60 32.05 2.42 -12.10
N GLU A 61 32.35 3.49 -12.79
CA GLU A 61 32.99 3.46 -14.11
C GLU A 61 34.33 2.74 -14.07
N ALA A 62 35.27 3.18 -13.19
CA ALA A 62 36.60 2.60 -13.07
C ALA A 62 36.54 1.11 -12.65
N LEU A 63 35.60 0.76 -11.80
CA LEU A 63 35.36 -0.63 -11.36
C LEU A 63 34.92 -1.52 -12.52
N ILE A 64 33.95 -1.05 -13.33
CA ILE A 64 33.44 -1.79 -14.49
C ILE A 64 34.55 -1.95 -15.54
N GLU A 65 35.28 -0.89 -15.86
CA GLU A 65 36.41 -0.92 -16.78
C GLU A 65 37.47 -1.95 -16.36
N LYS A 66 37.89 -1.93 -15.09
CA LYS A 66 38.87 -2.90 -14.54
C LYS A 66 38.34 -4.35 -14.64
N PHE A 67 37.04 -4.57 -14.40
CA PHE A 67 36.45 -5.89 -14.54
C PHE A 67 36.53 -6.40 -15.99
N PHE A 68 36.11 -5.56 -16.96
CA PHE A 68 36.16 -5.91 -18.36
C PHE A 68 37.60 -6.13 -18.86
N ASP A 69 38.53 -5.26 -18.43
CA ASP A 69 39.95 -5.41 -18.76
C ASP A 69 40.55 -6.72 -18.31
N LYS A 70 40.12 -7.23 -17.17
CA LYS A 70 40.68 -8.43 -16.57
C LYS A 70 40.04 -9.73 -17.03
N TYR A 71 38.72 -9.72 -17.29
CA TYR A 71 37.97 -10.96 -17.45
C TYR A 71 37.28 -11.12 -18.80
N VAL A 72 37.16 -10.05 -19.63
CA VAL A 72 36.43 -10.08 -20.89
C VAL A 72 37.38 -9.76 -22.06
N GLN A 73 37.32 -10.57 -23.12
CA GLN A 73 38.19 -10.40 -24.30
C GLN A 73 37.71 -9.25 -25.18
N ASP A 74 36.40 -9.13 -25.40
CA ASP A 74 35.81 -8.06 -26.21
C ASP A 74 35.49 -6.86 -25.34
N LYS A 75 36.22 -5.78 -25.59
CA LYS A 75 36.17 -4.53 -24.84
C LYS A 75 35.35 -3.44 -25.53
N GLY A 76 34.67 -3.80 -26.62
CA GLY A 76 33.77 -2.87 -27.30
C GLY A 76 32.64 -2.40 -26.41
N GLU A 77 32.30 -1.11 -26.49
CA GLU A 77 31.25 -0.52 -25.62
C GLU A 77 29.90 -1.25 -25.76
N GLU A 78 29.55 -1.70 -26.97
CA GLU A 78 28.35 -2.51 -27.21
C GLU A 78 28.38 -3.85 -26.45
N SER A 79 29.55 -4.51 -26.46
CA SER A 79 29.75 -5.77 -25.76
C SER A 79 29.69 -5.60 -24.23
N ILE A 80 30.18 -4.47 -23.72
CA ILE A 80 30.05 -4.10 -22.31
C ILE A 80 28.57 -3.95 -21.96
N ILE A 81 27.82 -3.15 -22.71
CA ILE A 81 26.40 -2.91 -22.48
C ILE A 81 25.60 -4.22 -22.56
N ASP A 82 25.85 -5.08 -23.56
CA ASP A 82 25.16 -6.35 -23.72
C ASP A 82 25.41 -7.31 -22.53
N LEU A 83 26.65 -7.41 -22.05
CA LEU A 83 26.98 -8.22 -20.90
C LEU A 83 26.34 -7.68 -19.60
N LEU A 84 26.35 -6.35 -19.40
CA LEU A 84 25.68 -5.73 -18.25
C LEU A 84 24.16 -5.98 -18.28
N PHE A 85 23.51 -5.91 -19.48
CA PHE A 85 22.11 -6.32 -19.61
C PHE A 85 21.86 -7.78 -19.22
N ARG A 86 22.76 -8.69 -19.56
CA ARG A 86 22.67 -10.10 -19.18
C ARG A 86 22.81 -10.25 -17.66
N PHE A 87 23.71 -9.53 -17.02
CA PHE A 87 23.84 -9.51 -15.55
C PHE A 87 22.55 -9.03 -14.89
N ILE A 88 21.97 -7.91 -15.37
CA ILE A 88 20.69 -7.40 -14.87
C ILE A 88 19.60 -8.50 -14.97
N GLN A 89 19.44 -9.09 -16.16
CA GLN A 89 18.43 -10.11 -16.39
C GLN A 89 18.60 -11.31 -15.47
N TYR A 90 19.83 -11.69 -15.17
CA TYR A 90 20.09 -12.80 -14.26
C TYR A 90 19.74 -12.44 -12.81
N ILE A 91 20.18 -11.26 -12.35
CA ILE A 91 19.95 -10.80 -10.99
C ILE A 91 18.45 -10.60 -10.70
N GLU A 92 17.70 -10.05 -11.66
CA GLU A 92 16.22 -9.94 -11.53
C GLU A 92 15.58 -11.31 -11.25
N ARG A 93 16.09 -12.38 -11.88
CA ARG A 93 15.58 -13.73 -11.69
C ARG A 93 16.00 -14.34 -10.35
N GLN A 94 17.19 -13.99 -9.85
CA GLN A 94 17.60 -14.37 -8.49
C GLN A 94 16.66 -13.75 -7.45
N VAL A 95 16.24 -12.48 -7.63
CA VAL A 95 15.26 -11.84 -6.74
C VAL A 95 13.94 -12.59 -6.74
N VAL A 96 13.42 -12.96 -7.93
CA VAL A 96 12.18 -13.76 -8.06
C VAL A 96 12.29 -15.12 -7.39
N LEU A 97 13.43 -15.82 -7.59
CA LEU A 97 13.68 -17.10 -6.93
C LEU A 97 13.71 -16.97 -5.40
N PHE A 98 14.37 -15.92 -4.90
CA PHE A 98 14.41 -15.65 -3.47
C PHE A 98 13.02 -15.35 -2.90
N ASP A 99 12.20 -14.58 -3.63
CA ASP A 99 10.80 -14.32 -3.28
C ASP A 99 10.00 -15.63 -3.14
N ALA A 100 10.10 -16.51 -4.13
CA ALA A 100 9.37 -17.78 -4.12
C ALA A 100 9.81 -18.71 -2.98
N VAL A 101 11.11 -18.72 -2.62
CA VAL A 101 11.64 -19.53 -1.50
C VAL A 101 11.16 -18.98 -0.15
N GLU A 102 11.15 -17.64 0.04
CA GLU A 102 10.60 -17.02 1.26
C GLU A 102 9.11 -17.30 1.40
N ASP A 103 8.33 -17.16 0.33
CA ASP A 103 6.89 -17.44 0.35
C ASP A 103 6.59 -18.91 0.65
N ALA A 104 7.39 -19.82 0.11
CA ALA A 104 7.26 -21.26 0.40
C ALA A 104 7.51 -21.58 1.88
N SER A 105 8.35 -20.79 2.53
CA SER A 105 8.75 -20.99 3.93
C SER A 105 7.89 -20.16 4.91
N PHE A 106 6.97 -19.34 4.40
CA PHE A 106 6.20 -18.35 5.18
C PHE A 106 5.52 -18.96 6.41
N THR A 107 4.78 -20.05 6.22
CA THR A 107 4.04 -20.70 7.31
C THR A 107 4.97 -21.17 8.42
N LYS A 108 6.11 -21.81 8.07
CA LYS A 108 7.09 -22.28 9.07
C LYS A 108 7.74 -21.14 9.85
N LEU A 109 7.92 -19.99 9.21
CA LEU A 109 8.53 -18.81 9.84
C LEU A 109 7.57 -18.03 10.76
N ASN A 110 6.25 -18.18 10.57
CA ASN A 110 5.25 -17.37 11.27
C ASN A 110 4.28 -18.17 12.18
N THR A 111 4.41 -19.50 12.26
CA THR A 111 3.59 -20.36 13.14
C THR A 111 3.94 -20.28 14.63
N SER A 112 5.03 -19.62 15.00
CA SER A 112 5.52 -19.59 16.39
C SER A 112 4.82 -18.59 17.31
N ASP A 113 3.89 -17.78 16.81
CA ASP A 113 3.22 -16.72 17.59
C ASP A 113 1.76 -17.07 17.95
N GLU A 114 1.53 -18.29 18.48
CA GLU A 114 0.20 -18.71 18.98
C GLU A 114 -0.38 -17.71 19.98
N GLN A 115 0.47 -17.00 20.76
CA GLN A 115 0.04 -16.00 21.73
C GLN A 115 -0.55 -14.72 21.11
N SER A 116 -0.31 -14.46 19.84
CA SER A 116 -0.83 -13.30 19.10
C SER A 116 -2.01 -13.65 18.17
N SER A 117 -2.56 -14.86 18.28
CA SER A 117 -3.73 -15.28 17.51
C SER A 117 -5.03 -14.73 18.11
N LEU A 118 -6.08 -14.60 17.28
CA LEU A 118 -7.43 -14.28 17.76
C LEU A 118 -7.92 -15.30 18.80
N ARG A 119 -7.65 -16.58 18.57
CA ARG A 119 -8.01 -17.65 19.51
C ARG A 119 -7.40 -17.44 20.90
N ALA A 120 -6.13 -17.03 20.98
CA ALA A 120 -5.48 -16.73 22.25
C ALA A 120 -6.11 -15.51 22.96
N LEU A 121 -6.59 -14.52 22.20
CA LEU A 121 -7.29 -13.37 22.75
C LEU A 121 -8.61 -13.79 23.40
N PHE A 122 -9.41 -14.60 22.70
CA PHE A 122 -10.69 -15.10 23.21
C PHE A 122 -10.53 -16.09 24.37
N GLN A 123 -9.51 -16.92 24.38
CA GLN A 123 -9.19 -17.78 25.54
C GLN A 123 -8.94 -16.98 26.81
N LYS A 124 -8.23 -15.84 26.72
CA LYS A 124 -8.06 -14.93 27.87
C LYS A 124 -9.37 -14.30 28.34
N ALA A 125 -10.33 -14.12 27.42
CA ALA A 125 -11.65 -13.60 27.74
C ALA A 125 -12.53 -14.60 28.52
N ASN A 126 -12.31 -15.90 28.40
CA ASN A 126 -13.03 -16.90 29.18
C ASN A 126 -12.77 -16.79 30.69
N ASP A 127 -11.60 -16.31 31.07
CA ASP A 127 -11.20 -16.19 32.46
C ASP A 127 -11.61 -14.84 33.09
N ASP A 128 -12.16 -13.89 32.27
CA ASP A 128 -12.53 -12.54 32.71
C ASP A 128 -13.83 -12.07 32.02
N ALA A 129 -14.94 -12.11 32.76
CA ALA A 129 -16.28 -11.72 32.29
C ALA A 129 -16.34 -10.26 31.81
N ASN A 130 -15.56 -9.34 32.41
CA ASN A 130 -15.48 -7.94 31.94
C ASN A 130 -14.77 -7.85 30.59
N LEU A 131 -13.83 -8.76 30.32
CA LEU A 131 -13.12 -8.84 29.05
C LEU A 131 -14.04 -9.37 27.96
N HIS A 132 -14.89 -10.33 28.27
CA HIS A 132 -15.87 -10.89 27.35
C HIS A 132 -16.85 -9.80 26.86
N GLU A 133 -17.48 -9.08 27.79
CA GLU A 133 -18.44 -7.99 27.47
C GLU A 133 -17.78 -6.89 26.62
N LYS A 134 -16.52 -6.55 26.91
CA LYS A 134 -15.77 -5.59 26.10
C LYS A 134 -15.46 -6.08 24.69
N ILE A 135 -15.14 -7.36 24.52
CA ILE A 135 -14.88 -7.94 23.20
C ILE A 135 -16.17 -7.93 22.39
N ASP A 136 -17.29 -8.28 22.98
CA ASP A 136 -18.61 -8.24 22.34
C ASP A 136 -18.93 -6.85 21.82
N GLN A 137 -18.86 -5.82 22.68
CA GLN A 137 -19.06 -4.41 22.28
C GLN A 137 -18.08 -3.95 21.19
N LEU A 138 -16.81 -4.37 21.27
CA LEU A 138 -15.81 -3.99 20.26
C LEU A 138 -16.08 -4.62 18.91
N ILE A 139 -16.49 -5.88 18.88
CA ILE A 139 -16.78 -6.58 17.62
C ILE A 139 -18.01 -6.01 16.94
N GLU A 140 -19.03 -5.57 17.69
CA GLU A 140 -20.20 -4.90 17.11
C GLU A 140 -19.83 -3.69 16.24
N GLU A 141 -18.79 -2.95 16.60
CA GLU A 141 -18.38 -1.74 15.92
C GLU A 141 -17.12 -1.90 15.06
N PHE A 142 -16.39 -3.01 15.21
CA PHE A 142 -15.12 -3.23 14.52
C PHE A 142 -15.31 -3.59 13.05
N SER A 143 -14.52 -2.97 12.18
CA SER A 143 -14.33 -3.39 10.80
C SER A 143 -12.87 -3.23 10.35
N LEU A 144 -12.42 -4.14 9.49
CA LEU A 144 -11.15 -4.08 8.79
C LEU A 144 -11.41 -3.91 7.30
N ARG A 145 -10.96 -2.80 6.73
CA ARG A 145 -11.05 -2.54 5.29
C ARG A 145 -9.66 -2.44 4.66
N LEU A 146 -9.38 -3.36 3.72
CA LEU A 146 -8.15 -3.39 2.94
C LEU A 146 -8.42 -2.86 1.54
N VAL A 147 -7.77 -1.76 1.17
CA VAL A 147 -8.00 -1.09 -0.12
C VAL A 147 -6.83 -1.33 -1.05
N LEU A 148 -7.04 -2.12 -2.10
CA LEU A 148 -6.02 -2.42 -3.10
C LEU A 148 -5.80 -1.23 -4.04
N THR A 149 -4.55 -0.79 -4.18
CA THR A 149 -4.20 0.36 -5.00
C THR A 149 -3.16 0.02 -6.05
N ALA A 150 -3.39 0.45 -7.30
CA ALA A 150 -2.43 0.32 -8.40
C ALA A 150 -1.37 1.43 -8.35
N HIS A 151 -0.55 1.44 -7.32
CA HIS A 151 0.58 2.35 -7.29
C HIS A 151 1.79 1.68 -7.95
N PRO A 152 2.65 2.44 -8.67
CA PRO A 152 3.77 1.90 -9.44
C PRO A 152 4.92 1.47 -8.52
N THR A 153 4.66 0.52 -7.64
CA THR A 153 5.64 -0.07 -6.71
C THR A 153 5.77 -1.57 -6.89
N GLN A 154 4.99 -2.17 -7.80
CA GLN A 154 5.14 -3.56 -8.20
C GLN A 154 5.53 -3.64 -9.67
N PHE A 155 6.65 -4.30 -9.93
CA PHE A 155 7.32 -4.31 -11.22
C PHE A 155 7.34 -5.68 -11.90
N TYR A 156 6.62 -6.66 -11.36
CA TYR A 156 6.51 -7.97 -12.00
C TYR A 156 5.33 -8.02 -12.97
N PRO A 157 5.56 -8.35 -14.25
CA PRO A 157 4.48 -8.68 -15.17
C PRO A 157 3.67 -9.90 -14.69
N GLY A 158 2.40 -9.99 -15.09
CA GLY A 158 1.53 -11.11 -14.72
C GLY A 158 2.14 -12.51 -14.90
N PRO A 159 2.81 -12.81 -16.04
CA PRO A 159 3.48 -14.10 -16.21
C PRO A 159 4.56 -14.41 -15.16
N VAL A 160 5.29 -13.40 -14.67
CA VAL A 160 6.31 -13.57 -13.63
C VAL A 160 5.65 -13.83 -12.27
N LEU A 161 4.54 -13.15 -11.95
CA LEU A 161 3.74 -13.42 -10.75
C LEU A 161 3.20 -14.85 -10.74
N GLY A 162 2.73 -15.35 -11.90
CA GLY A 162 2.32 -16.74 -12.06
C GLY A 162 3.47 -17.72 -11.75
N ILE A 163 4.67 -17.44 -12.28
CA ILE A 163 5.86 -18.29 -12.02
C ILE A 163 6.24 -18.25 -10.53
N ILE A 164 6.16 -17.09 -9.85
CA ILE A 164 6.44 -16.99 -8.39
C ILE A 164 5.49 -17.91 -7.63
N ASN A 165 4.19 -17.85 -7.93
CA ASN A 165 3.18 -18.67 -7.27
C ASN A 165 3.40 -20.17 -7.50
N ASP A 166 3.67 -20.58 -8.74
CA ASP A 166 3.92 -21.98 -9.10
C ASP A 166 5.23 -22.50 -8.49
N LEU A 167 6.30 -21.70 -8.49
CA LEU A 167 7.55 -22.01 -7.79
C LEU A 167 7.34 -22.18 -6.29
N THR A 168 6.58 -21.27 -5.67
CA THR A 168 6.22 -21.35 -4.24
C THR A 168 5.54 -22.68 -3.92
N ALA A 169 4.57 -23.11 -4.74
CA ALA A 169 3.88 -24.38 -4.57
C ALA A 169 4.82 -25.59 -4.76
N ALA A 170 5.64 -25.57 -5.83
CA ALA A 170 6.60 -26.64 -6.11
C ALA A 170 7.69 -26.75 -5.03
N ILE A 171 8.17 -25.63 -4.48
CA ILE A 171 9.14 -25.61 -3.38
C ILE A 171 8.51 -26.15 -2.08
N LYS A 172 7.25 -25.80 -1.78
CA LYS A 172 6.51 -26.37 -0.62
C LYS A 172 6.41 -27.89 -0.71
N SER A 173 6.13 -28.43 -1.89
CA SER A 173 6.00 -29.89 -2.13
C SER A 173 7.33 -30.60 -2.36
N ASN A 174 8.47 -29.90 -2.45
CA ASN A 174 9.78 -30.39 -2.84
C ASN A 174 9.78 -31.12 -4.21
N ASP A 175 8.98 -30.65 -5.17
CA ASP A 175 8.94 -31.21 -6.54
C ASP A 175 10.07 -30.63 -7.38
N ILE A 176 11.23 -31.27 -7.33
CA ILE A 176 12.46 -30.88 -8.04
C ILE A 176 12.26 -30.81 -9.55
N THR A 177 11.45 -31.70 -10.11
CA THR A 177 11.18 -31.75 -11.57
C THR A 177 10.44 -30.49 -11.99
N THR A 178 9.38 -30.16 -11.32
CA THR A 178 8.59 -28.92 -11.57
C THR A 178 9.41 -27.67 -11.28
N ILE A 179 10.20 -27.62 -10.18
CA ILE A 179 11.11 -26.51 -9.89
C ILE A 179 12.08 -26.28 -11.07
N ASN A 180 12.71 -27.33 -11.59
CA ASN A 180 13.64 -27.21 -12.72
C ASN A 180 12.93 -26.64 -13.98
N GLN A 181 11.72 -27.11 -14.28
CA GLN A 181 10.94 -26.61 -15.43
C GLN A 181 10.57 -25.13 -15.26
N LEU A 182 10.15 -24.73 -14.05
CA LEU A 182 9.79 -23.35 -13.74
C LEU A 182 11.01 -22.41 -13.75
N LEU A 183 12.17 -22.87 -13.30
CA LEU A 183 13.42 -22.12 -13.43
C LEU A 183 13.80 -21.90 -14.90
N GLN A 184 13.60 -22.91 -15.76
CA GLN A 184 13.82 -22.76 -17.20
C GLN A 184 12.82 -21.76 -17.82
N GLN A 185 11.55 -21.83 -17.44
CA GLN A 185 10.52 -20.87 -17.86
C GLN A 185 10.89 -19.46 -17.42
N LEU A 186 11.28 -19.29 -16.15
CA LEU A 186 11.73 -18.02 -15.59
C LEU A 186 12.90 -17.42 -16.39
N GLY A 187 13.87 -18.26 -16.77
CA GLY A 187 15.01 -17.85 -17.60
C GLY A 187 14.62 -17.27 -18.96
N LYS A 188 13.51 -17.75 -19.54
CA LYS A 188 13.02 -17.35 -20.87
C LYS A 188 11.95 -16.28 -20.85
N THR A 189 11.35 -16.00 -19.69
CA THR A 189 10.24 -15.04 -19.56
C THR A 189 10.73 -13.60 -19.52
N PRO A 190 10.14 -12.68 -20.32
CA PRO A 190 10.45 -11.25 -20.26
C PRO A 190 9.96 -10.63 -18.95
N PHE A 191 10.74 -9.69 -18.38
CA PHE A 191 10.44 -9.03 -17.11
C PHE A 191 9.89 -7.61 -17.26
N PHE A 192 9.57 -7.18 -18.44
CA PHE A 192 9.06 -5.82 -18.68
C PHE A 192 7.98 -5.80 -19.75
N ASN A 193 7.07 -4.86 -19.62
CA ASN A 193 6.07 -4.58 -20.62
C ASN A 193 6.61 -3.58 -21.64
N LYS A 194 6.35 -3.79 -22.93
CA LYS A 194 6.76 -2.87 -24.01
C LYS A 194 5.92 -1.60 -24.02
N LYS A 195 4.72 -1.62 -23.43
CA LYS A 195 3.78 -0.47 -23.36
C LYS A 195 3.36 -0.25 -21.92
N SER A 196 3.09 0.99 -21.55
CA SER A 196 2.48 1.31 -20.27
C SER A 196 1.09 0.67 -20.18
N PRO A 197 0.72 0.11 -19.01
CA PRO A 197 -0.61 -0.44 -18.81
C PRO A 197 -1.66 0.67 -18.84
N THR A 198 -2.86 0.32 -19.27
CA THR A 198 -4.04 1.15 -19.07
C THR A 198 -4.56 0.98 -17.63
N PRO A 199 -5.42 1.89 -17.13
CA PRO A 199 -6.06 1.69 -15.82
C PRO A 199 -6.86 0.38 -15.72
N VAL A 200 -7.42 -0.12 -16.82
CA VAL A 200 -8.11 -1.43 -16.88
C VAL A 200 -7.11 -2.58 -16.77
N ASP A 201 -5.92 -2.48 -17.40
CA ASP A 201 -4.87 -3.50 -17.26
C ASP A 201 -4.35 -3.56 -15.82
N GLU A 202 -4.23 -2.41 -15.15
CA GLU A 202 -3.90 -2.35 -13.72
C GLU A 202 -4.98 -3.01 -12.87
N ALA A 203 -6.26 -2.74 -13.17
CA ALA A 203 -7.39 -3.37 -12.50
C ALA A 203 -7.37 -4.90 -12.67
N MET A 204 -7.14 -5.39 -13.90
CA MET A 204 -7.03 -6.83 -14.16
C MET A 204 -5.87 -7.47 -13.38
N SER A 205 -4.73 -6.82 -13.33
CA SER A 205 -3.55 -7.32 -12.61
C SER A 205 -3.80 -7.44 -11.11
N LEU A 206 -4.51 -6.49 -10.50
CA LEU A 206 -4.89 -6.56 -9.08
C LEU A 206 -6.08 -7.47 -8.81
N ALA A 207 -7.01 -7.58 -9.75
CA ALA A 207 -8.13 -8.52 -9.65
C ALA A 207 -7.68 -9.98 -9.59
N TRP A 208 -6.48 -10.30 -10.13
CA TRP A 208 -5.86 -11.61 -9.94
C TRP A 208 -5.70 -11.95 -8.44
N TYR A 209 -5.23 -11.00 -7.62
CA TYR A 209 -5.12 -11.19 -6.16
C TYR A 209 -6.50 -11.32 -5.49
N LEU A 210 -7.50 -10.57 -5.95
CA LEU A 210 -8.86 -10.73 -5.46
C LEU A 210 -9.34 -12.17 -5.70
N GLU A 211 -9.20 -12.68 -6.93
CA GLU A 211 -9.66 -14.00 -7.34
C GLU A 211 -8.90 -15.15 -6.66
N ASN A 212 -7.55 -15.05 -6.60
CA ASN A 212 -6.70 -16.19 -6.23
C ASN A 212 -6.23 -16.16 -4.77
N VAL A 213 -6.31 -15.01 -4.09
CA VAL A 213 -5.85 -14.86 -2.72
C VAL A 213 -6.96 -14.38 -1.79
N PHE A 214 -7.49 -13.16 -1.99
CA PHE A 214 -8.43 -12.54 -1.05
C PHE A 214 -9.77 -13.26 -0.99
N TYR A 215 -10.26 -13.82 -2.11
CA TYR A 215 -11.48 -14.61 -2.15
C TYR A 215 -11.48 -15.76 -1.15
N PHE A 216 -10.33 -16.38 -0.96
CA PHE A 216 -10.16 -17.49 -0.01
C PHE A 216 -9.75 -16.96 1.38
N ALA A 217 -8.74 -16.12 1.47
CA ALA A 217 -8.18 -15.66 2.73
C ALA A 217 -9.21 -14.90 3.58
N ALA A 218 -9.93 -13.94 3.02
CA ALA A 218 -10.94 -13.18 3.75
C ALA A 218 -12.14 -14.05 4.17
N ALA A 219 -12.58 -14.97 3.29
CA ALA A 219 -13.65 -15.91 3.63
C ALA A 219 -13.23 -16.90 4.73
N ASN A 220 -11.99 -17.41 4.69
CA ASN A 220 -11.47 -18.30 5.72
C ASN A 220 -11.40 -17.62 7.08
N ILE A 221 -10.90 -16.39 7.13
CA ILE A 221 -10.84 -15.60 8.37
C ILE A 221 -12.24 -15.26 8.87
N GLN A 222 -13.15 -14.82 8.01
CA GLN A 222 -14.53 -14.51 8.41
C GLN A 222 -15.24 -15.76 8.95
N THR A 223 -15.02 -16.92 8.31
CA THR A 223 -15.57 -18.20 8.77
C THR A 223 -14.99 -18.60 10.13
N GLY A 224 -13.65 -18.52 10.28
CA GLY A 224 -13.00 -18.84 11.56
C GLY A 224 -13.41 -17.89 12.68
N LEU A 225 -13.56 -16.60 12.38
CA LEU A 225 -14.04 -15.61 13.34
C LEU A 225 -15.47 -15.89 13.74
N ASN A 226 -16.38 -16.16 12.79
CA ASN A 226 -17.78 -16.46 13.10
C ASN A 226 -17.93 -17.73 13.95
N GLN A 227 -17.11 -18.76 13.70
CA GLN A 227 -17.06 -19.95 14.55
C GLN A 227 -16.61 -19.59 15.97
N LEU A 228 -15.53 -18.81 16.08
CA LEU A 228 -15.02 -18.36 17.36
C LEU A 228 -16.05 -17.53 18.13
N LEU A 229 -16.71 -16.57 17.47
CA LEU A 229 -17.78 -15.75 18.06
C LEU A 229 -18.94 -16.63 18.58
N SER A 230 -19.35 -17.63 17.79
CA SER A 230 -20.41 -18.58 18.19
C SER A 230 -20.01 -19.42 19.41
N GLU A 231 -18.73 -19.85 19.52
CA GLU A 231 -18.19 -20.54 20.71
C GLU A 231 -18.31 -19.67 21.98
N TYR A 232 -18.27 -18.33 21.81
CA TYR A 232 -18.38 -17.37 22.92
C TYR A 232 -19.75 -16.68 23.02
N HIS A 233 -20.78 -17.20 22.32
CA HIS A 233 -22.16 -16.67 22.35
C HIS A 233 -22.28 -15.21 21.87
N ILE A 234 -21.41 -14.80 20.95
CA ILE A 234 -21.44 -13.50 20.27
C ILE A 234 -22.02 -13.69 18.87
N ASP A 235 -22.87 -12.80 18.43
CA ASP A 235 -23.51 -12.90 17.12
C ASP A 235 -22.48 -12.70 15.97
N PRO A 236 -22.54 -13.57 14.95
CA PRO A 236 -21.67 -13.45 13.78
C PRO A 236 -21.87 -12.12 13.03
N LYS A 237 -20.79 -11.47 12.67
CA LYS A 237 -20.81 -10.19 11.95
C LYS A 237 -19.80 -10.14 10.83
N LYS A 238 -20.12 -9.39 9.76
CA LYS A 238 -19.16 -9.05 8.69
C LYS A 238 -18.13 -8.08 9.24
N VAL A 239 -16.88 -8.53 9.36
CA VAL A 239 -15.75 -7.75 9.88
C VAL A 239 -14.83 -7.26 8.79
N ILE A 240 -14.75 -7.99 7.66
CA ILE A 240 -13.77 -7.73 6.59
C ILE A 240 -14.47 -7.07 5.41
N GLU A 241 -13.87 -5.98 4.93
CA GLU A 241 -14.26 -5.30 3.69
C GLU A 241 -13.05 -5.17 2.77
N LEU A 242 -13.28 -5.32 1.46
CA LEU A 242 -12.28 -5.06 0.44
C LEU A 242 -12.63 -3.78 -0.32
N GLY A 243 -11.63 -2.92 -0.50
CA GLY A 243 -11.73 -1.73 -1.34
C GLY A 243 -10.83 -1.83 -2.56
N PHE A 244 -11.11 -1.04 -3.58
CA PHE A 244 -10.41 -1.08 -4.86
C PHE A 244 -10.27 0.33 -5.46
N TRP A 245 -9.05 0.71 -5.86
CA TRP A 245 -8.78 2.04 -6.42
C TRP A 245 -8.54 2.08 -7.94
N PRO A 246 -8.02 1.02 -8.60
CA PRO A 246 -7.89 1.04 -10.06
C PRO A 246 -9.24 1.32 -10.72
N GLY A 247 -9.27 2.30 -11.60
CA GLY A 247 -10.50 2.77 -12.23
C GLY A 247 -11.32 3.79 -11.42
N GLY A 248 -10.99 4.01 -10.13
CA GLY A 248 -11.65 5.02 -9.27
C GLY A 248 -10.75 6.17 -8.86
N ASP A 249 -9.42 5.95 -8.81
CA ASP A 249 -8.43 6.98 -8.45
C ASP A 249 -8.10 7.89 -9.64
N ARG A 250 -8.76 9.04 -9.67
CA ARG A 250 -8.64 10.06 -10.72
C ARG A 250 -7.64 11.16 -10.37
N ASP A 251 -7.18 11.22 -9.10
CA ASP A 251 -6.27 12.26 -8.65
C ASP A 251 -4.96 12.24 -9.42
N GLY A 252 -4.83 13.25 -10.31
CA GLY A 252 -3.66 13.41 -11.17
C GLY A 252 -3.43 12.26 -12.16
N ASN A 253 -4.44 11.45 -12.48
CA ASN A 253 -4.39 10.44 -13.53
C ASN A 253 -5.42 10.73 -14.64
N PRO A 254 -5.03 11.40 -15.72
CA PRO A 254 -5.95 11.76 -16.81
C PRO A 254 -6.46 10.55 -17.60
N ASN A 255 -5.87 9.36 -17.38
CA ASN A 255 -6.26 8.13 -18.07
C ASN A 255 -7.43 7.42 -17.35
N VAL A 256 -7.77 7.81 -16.11
CA VAL A 256 -8.96 7.30 -15.40
C VAL A 256 -10.13 8.22 -15.71
N LYS A 257 -11.06 7.72 -16.52
CA LYS A 257 -12.29 8.42 -16.94
C LYS A 257 -13.53 7.72 -16.38
N ALA A 258 -14.68 8.36 -16.48
CA ALA A 258 -15.97 7.83 -16.09
C ALA A 258 -16.21 6.43 -16.70
N GLN A 259 -15.98 6.29 -18.01
CA GLN A 259 -16.07 5.00 -18.70
C GLN A 259 -15.14 3.92 -18.10
N THR A 260 -13.92 4.29 -17.70
CA THR A 260 -12.98 3.36 -17.05
C THR A 260 -13.54 2.86 -15.70
N THR A 261 -14.16 3.75 -14.93
CA THR A 261 -14.81 3.41 -13.65
C THR A 261 -15.91 2.36 -13.86
N LEU A 262 -16.75 2.57 -14.85
CA LEU A 262 -17.82 1.63 -15.19
C LEU A 262 -17.28 0.28 -15.68
N GLU A 263 -16.27 0.28 -16.55
CA GLU A 263 -15.61 -0.94 -17.05
C GLU A 263 -15.00 -1.77 -15.91
N VAL A 264 -14.30 -1.11 -14.97
CA VAL A 264 -13.71 -1.80 -13.82
C VAL A 264 -14.77 -2.36 -12.88
N SER A 265 -15.86 -1.63 -12.64
CA SER A 265 -16.99 -2.13 -11.84
C SER A 265 -17.59 -3.42 -12.45
N LYS A 266 -17.79 -3.45 -13.77
CA LYS A 266 -18.24 -4.65 -14.49
C LYS A 266 -17.23 -5.79 -14.41
N LEU A 267 -15.94 -5.49 -14.57
CA LEU A 267 -14.86 -6.47 -14.47
C LEU A 267 -14.86 -7.16 -13.09
N LEU A 268 -14.94 -6.39 -11.99
CA LEU A 268 -14.99 -6.92 -10.63
C LEU A 268 -16.17 -7.86 -10.43
N ARG A 269 -17.36 -7.46 -10.89
CA ARG A 269 -18.56 -8.30 -10.86
C ARG A 269 -18.37 -9.61 -11.63
N GLN A 270 -17.89 -9.55 -12.86
CA GLN A 270 -17.71 -10.74 -13.70
C GLN A 270 -16.71 -11.73 -13.08
N ILE A 271 -15.58 -11.25 -12.54
CA ILE A 271 -14.58 -12.09 -11.88
C ILE A 271 -15.19 -12.75 -10.65
N LEU A 272 -15.94 -12.01 -9.84
CA LEU A 272 -16.61 -12.55 -8.66
C LEU A 272 -17.60 -13.67 -9.04
N PHE A 273 -18.45 -13.45 -10.04
CA PHE A 273 -19.41 -14.46 -10.45
C PHE A 273 -18.73 -15.70 -11.07
N ARG A 274 -17.54 -15.56 -11.68
CA ARG A 274 -16.72 -16.72 -12.07
C ARG A 274 -16.23 -17.51 -10.86
N CYS A 275 -15.86 -16.82 -9.78
CA CYS A 275 -15.49 -17.47 -8.51
C CYS A 275 -16.70 -18.22 -7.92
N TYR A 276 -17.87 -17.59 -7.85
CA TYR A 276 -19.10 -18.22 -7.38
C TYR A 276 -19.49 -19.43 -8.23
N TYR A 277 -19.42 -19.29 -9.55
CA TYR A 277 -19.74 -20.40 -10.45
C TYR A 277 -18.76 -21.58 -10.28
N ARG A 278 -17.46 -21.30 -10.09
CA ARG A 278 -16.46 -22.34 -9.82
C ARG A 278 -16.80 -23.10 -8.52
N ASP A 279 -17.10 -22.41 -7.45
CA ASP A 279 -17.45 -23.04 -6.17
C ASP A 279 -18.80 -23.75 -6.26
N PHE A 280 -19.78 -23.16 -6.93
CA PHE A 280 -21.09 -23.74 -7.13
C PHE A 280 -21.05 -25.05 -7.95
N ARG A 281 -20.15 -25.16 -8.91
CA ARG A 281 -19.95 -26.45 -9.60
C ARG A 281 -19.58 -27.59 -8.65
N ASN A 282 -18.82 -27.29 -7.59
CA ASN A 282 -18.52 -28.27 -6.56
C ASN A 282 -19.77 -28.60 -5.72
N VAL A 283 -20.58 -27.59 -5.36
CA VAL A 283 -21.87 -27.77 -4.68
C VAL A 283 -22.77 -28.68 -5.52
N LYS A 284 -23.03 -28.33 -6.78
CA LYS A 284 -23.88 -29.10 -7.68
C LYS A 284 -23.42 -30.55 -7.86
N ARG A 285 -22.10 -30.80 -7.94
CA ARG A 285 -21.55 -32.14 -8.07
C ARG A 285 -21.78 -33.01 -6.84
N ARG A 286 -21.85 -32.40 -5.64
CA ARG A 286 -21.99 -33.13 -4.36
C ARG A 286 -23.43 -33.27 -3.92
N ILE A 287 -24.28 -32.28 -4.22
CA ILE A 287 -25.67 -32.24 -3.79
C ILE A 287 -26.55 -32.70 -4.95
N THR A 288 -26.87 -34.00 -4.91
CA THR A 288 -27.72 -34.67 -5.91
C THR A 288 -29.01 -35.22 -5.28
N PHE A 289 -29.39 -34.62 -4.13
CA PHE A 289 -30.49 -35.09 -3.32
C PHE A 289 -31.82 -34.48 -3.77
N ARG A 290 -32.91 -35.16 -3.46
CA ARG A 290 -34.25 -34.67 -3.77
C ARG A 290 -34.64 -33.46 -2.92
N GLY A 291 -35.38 -32.53 -3.52
CA GLY A 291 -35.95 -31.37 -2.84
C GLY A 291 -35.16 -30.07 -2.97
N VAL A 292 -33.94 -30.13 -3.54
CA VAL A 292 -33.09 -28.94 -3.79
C VAL A 292 -32.88 -28.63 -5.25
N GLU A 293 -33.51 -29.41 -6.15
CA GLU A 293 -33.28 -29.34 -7.62
C GLU A 293 -33.63 -27.98 -8.20
N GLU A 294 -34.74 -27.37 -7.74
CA GLU A 294 -35.17 -26.07 -8.20
C GLU A 294 -34.18 -24.97 -7.85
N ASP A 295 -33.74 -24.91 -6.59
CA ASP A 295 -32.77 -23.94 -6.12
C ASP A 295 -31.40 -24.14 -6.82
N ILE A 296 -30.95 -25.39 -6.99
CA ILE A 296 -29.69 -25.71 -7.70
C ILE A 296 -29.74 -25.26 -9.17
N ASN A 297 -30.86 -25.51 -9.86
CA ASN A 297 -31.01 -25.12 -11.27
C ASN A 297 -31.06 -23.60 -11.42
N LYS A 298 -31.78 -22.92 -10.52
CA LYS A 298 -31.87 -21.46 -10.49
C LYS A 298 -30.52 -20.80 -10.24
N LEU A 299 -29.79 -21.27 -9.22
CA LEU A 299 -28.46 -20.77 -8.92
C LEU A 299 -27.44 -21.04 -10.05
N GLN A 300 -27.54 -22.19 -10.72
CA GLN A 300 -26.68 -22.47 -11.86
C GLN A 300 -26.90 -21.45 -12.99
N GLU A 301 -28.15 -21.17 -13.34
CA GLU A 301 -28.50 -20.18 -14.34
C GLU A 301 -27.96 -18.80 -13.94
N VAL A 302 -28.28 -18.37 -12.72
CA VAL A 302 -27.85 -17.07 -12.19
C VAL A 302 -26.34 -16.90 -12.22
N PHE A 303 -25.58 -17.88 -11.70
CA PHE A 303 -24.11 -17.78 -11.67
C PHE A 303 -23.50 -17.86 -13.06
N TYR A 304 -24.02 -18.72 -13.95
CA TYR A 304 -23.53 -18.84 -15.31
C TYR A 304 -23.78 -17.58 -16.14
N GLU A 305 -25.00 -17.05 -16.12
CA GLU A 305 -25.36 -15.85 -16.87
C GLU A 305 -24.53 -14.63 -16.41
N ASN A 306 -24.40 -14.38 -15.11
CA ASN A 306 -23.60 -13.27 -14.59
C ASN A 306 -22.09 -13.43 -14.81
N ALA A 307 -21.60 -14.66 -14.93
CA ALA A 307 -20.17 -14.92 -15.18
C ALA A 307 -19.76 -14.78 -16.65
N PHE A 308 -20.67 -15.12 -17.60
CA PHE A 308 -20.29 -15.32 -19.01
C PHE A 308 -21.16 -14.57 -20.03
N ASN A 309 -22.37 -14.12 -19.67
CA ASN A 309 -23.25 -13.38 -20.58
C ASN A 309 -22.99 -11.86 -20.44
N SER A 310 -22.23 -11.28 -21.37
CA SER A 310 -21.92 -9.85 -21.39
C SER A 310 -23.10 -8.95 -21.76
N SER A 311 -24.21 -9.51 -22.29
CA SER A 311 -25.41 -8.78 -22.65
C SER A 311 -26.47 -8.79 -21.56
N LEU A 312 -26.24 -9.45 -20.42
CA LEU A 312 -27.15 -9.49 -19.30
C LEU A 312 -27.38 -8.09 -18.72
N GLU A 313 -28.62 -7.71 -18.46
CA GLU A 313 -28.93 -6.51 -17.69
C GLU A 313 -28.55 -6.74 -16.21
N GLU A 314 -27.55 -6.02 -15.75
CA GLU A 314 -27.00 -6.18 -14.40
C GLU A 314 -27.93 -5.54 -13.36
N LYS A 315 -28.19 -6.28 -12.27
CA LYS A 315 -28.88 -5.78 -11.07
C LYS A 315 -28.30 -6.45 -9.81
N ASP A 316 -28.48 -5.85 -8.64
CA ASP A 316 -28.12 -6.51 -7.39
C ASP A 316 -29.08 -7.68 -7.11
N ILE A 317 -28.53 -8.88 -7.10
CA ILE A 317 -29.24 -10.14 -6.88
C ILE A 317 -28.69 -10.90 -5.67
N SER A 318 -27.89 -10.24 -4.83
CA SER A 318 -27.23 -10.87 -3.70
C SER A 318 -28.22 -11.52 -2.74
N ASP A 319 -29.31 -10.83 -2.40
CA ASP A 319 -30.31 -11.35 -1.45
C ASP A 319 -31.10 -12.54 -2.03
N GLU A 320 -31.34 -12.55 -3.36
CA GLU A 320 -31.94 -13.68 -4.05
C GLU A 320 -31.04 -14.92 -3.97
N ILE A 321 -29.73 -14.76 -4.22
CA ILE A 321 -28.74 -15.85 -4.10
C ILE A 321 -28.68 -16.36 -2.67
N ILE A 322 -28.58 -15.47 -1.67
CA ILE A 322 -28.53 -15.82 -0.25
C ILE A 322 -29.78 -16.62 0.16
N LYS A 323 -30.96 -16.20 -0.30
CA LYS A 323 -32.22 -16.90 -0.03
C LYS A 323 -32.19 -18.33 -0.56
N HIS A 324 -31.77 -18.55 -1.82
CA HIS A 324 -31.70 -19.91 -2.38
C HIS A 324 -30.67 -20.78 -1.67
N LEU A 325 -29.49 -20.23 -1.32
CA LEU A 325 -28.46 -20.97 -0.58
C LEU A 325 -28.92 -21.35 0.83
N ASN A 326 -29.60 -20.44 1.55
CA ASN A 326 -30.19 -20.72 2.87
C ASN A 326 -31.28 -21.81 2.78
N ASN A 327 -32.13 -21.78 1.74
CA ASN A 327 -33.13 -22.82 1.54
C ASN A 327 -32.49 -24.20 1.34
N ILE A 328 -31.43 -24.28 0.52
CA ILE A 328 -30.68 -25.53 0.35
C ILE A 328 -30.13 -26.02 1.69
N VAL A 329 -29.47 -25.15 2.49
CA VAL A 329 -28.92 -25.51 3.81
C VAL A 329 -30.03 -26.01 4.73
N GLY A 330 -31.19 -25.34 4.74
CA GLY A 330 -32.35 -25.73 5.55
C GLY A 330 -32.88 -27.13 5.17
N ILE A 331 -32.99 -27.42 3.87
CA ILE A 331 -33.42 -28.75 3.36
C ILE A 331 -32.41 -29.82 3.71
N LEU A 332 -31.10 -29.57 3.52
CA LEU A 332 -30.04 -30.52 3.85
C LEU A 332 -30.02 -30.86 5.34
N ASN A 333 -30.14 -29.87 6.22
CA ASN A 333 -30.20 -30.11 7.68
C ASN A 333 -31.45 -30.87 8.13
N LYS A 334 -32.61 -30.56 7.51
CA LYS A 334 -33.89 -31.14 7.94
C LYS A 334 -34.11 -32.53 7.39
N TYR A 335 -33.69 -32.84 6.17
CA TYR A 335 -34.07 -34.06 5.47
C TYR A 335 -32.90 -34.95 5.06
N HIS A 336 -31.64 -34.44 5.17
CA HIS A 336 -30.44 -35.13 4.70
C HIS A 336 -29.32 -35.13 5.74
N ASP A 337 -29.64 -35.06 7.04
CA ASP A 337 -28.67 -35.11 8.16
C ASP A 337 -27.49 -34.13 8.04
N GLY A 338 -27.70 -32.99 7.37
CA GLY A 338 -26.70 -31.99 7.14
C GLY A 338 -25.58 -32.38 6.14
N LEU A 339 -25.78 -33.45 5.36
CA LEU A 339 -24.78 -33.96 4.43
C LEU A 339 -24.40 -32.89 3.40
N PHE A 340 -23.11 -32.53 3.37
CA PHE A 340 -22.53 -31.46 2.53
C PHE A 340 -23.08 -30.04 2.78
N ALA A 341 -23.83 -29.79 3.84
CA ALA A 341 -24.33 -28.46 4.18
C ALA A 341 -23.17 -27.46 4.38
N ASN A 342 -22.03 -27.91 4.89
CA ASN A 342 -20.84 -27.10 5.07
C ASN A 342 -20.30 -26.49 3.75
N ILE A 343 -20.40 -27.20 2.63
CA ILE A 343 -19.96 -26.70 1.31
C ILE A 343 -20.86 -25.57 0.82
N VAL A 344 -22.19 -25.69 1.07
CA VAL A 344 -23.16 -24.65 0.72
C VAL A 344 -23.00 -23.45 1.64
N GLN A 345 -22.80 -23.68 2.93
CA GLN A 345 -22.51 -22.63 3.92
C GLN A 345 -21.24 -21.84 3.59
N ASP A 346 -20.19 -22.51 3.08
CA ASP A 346 -18.98 -21.84 2.65
C ASP A 346 -19.24 -20.85 1.48
N LEU A 347 -20.01 -21.31 0.47
CA LEU A 347 -20.43 -20.46 -0.64
C LEU A 347 -21.35 -19.32 -0.15
N LEU A 348 -22.31 -19.62 0.74
CA LEU A 348 -23.21 -18.64 1.32
C LEU A 348 -22.44 -17.50 1.99
N ARG A 349 -21.45 -17.82 2.86
CA ARG A 349 -20.61 -16.83 3.53
C ARG A 349 -19.82 -15.96 2.56
N LYS A 350 -19.34 -16.54 1.45
CA LYS A 350 -18.68 -15.79 0.39
C LYS A 350 -19.62 -14.81 -0.29
N VAL A 351 -20.88 -15.23 -0.57
CA VAL A 351 -21.89 -14.32 -1.13
C VAL A 351 -22.28 -13.23 -0.13
N GLU A 352 -22.41 -13.52 1.15
CA GLU A 352 -22.65 -12.54 2.20
C GLU A 352 -21.49 -11.52 2.29
N LEU A 353 -20.25 -12.00 2.15
CA LEU A 353 -19.05 -11.16 2.25
C LEU A 353 -18.86 -10.25 1.03
N TYR A 354 -19.00 -10.78 -0.19
CA TYR A 354 -18.64 -10.10 -1.42
C TYR A 354 -19.84 -9.56 -2.23
N ARG A 355 -21.05 -9.95 -1.89
CA ARG A 355 -22.30 -9.51 -2.54
C ARG A 355 -22.25 -9.67 -4.07
N CYS A 356 -22.49 -8.58 -4.84
CA CYS A 356 -22.35 -8.55 -6.30
C CYS A 356 -21.13 -7.74 -6.78
N TYR A 357 -20.31 -7.18 -5.90
CA TYR A 357 -19.26 -6.20 -6.28
C TYR A 357 -17.81 -6.63 -6.04
N PHE A 358 -17.54 -7.70 -5.29
CA PHE A 358 -16.23 -8.22 -4.89
C PHE A 358 -15.45 -7.27 -3.97
N ALA A 359 -15.15 -6.08 -4.44
CA ALA A 359 -14.48 -5.02 -3.69
C ALA A 359 -15.12 -3.66 -4.01
N SER A 360 -15.33 -2.84 -2.97
CA SER A 360 -15.93 -1.51 -3.10
C SER A 360 -14.99 -0.57 -3.85
N LEU A 361 -15.48 0.04 -4.92
CA LEU A 361 -14.72 0.99 -5.72
C LEU A 361 -14.78 2.38 -5.07
N ASP A 362 -13.62 2.93 -4.68
CA ASP A 362 -13.55 4.30 -4.18
C ASP A 362 -13.28 5.27 -5.34
N ILE A 363 -14.02 6.36 -5.38
CA ILE A 363 -13.73 7.48 -6.28
C ILE A 363 -12.83 8.48 -5.55
N ARG A 364 -11.73 8.89 -6.16
CA ARG A 364 -10.84 9.92 -5.60
C ARG A 364 -10.56 11.00 -6.62
N GLN A 365 -10.73 12.28 -6.22
CA GLN A 365 -10.48 13.44 -7.05
C GLN A 365 -9.88 14.59 -6.23
N ASP A 366 -9.06 15.42 -6.89
CA ASP A 366 -8.44 16.61 -6.31
C ASP A 366 -9.46 17.72 -6.09
N SER A 367 -9.43 18.37 -4.92
CA SER A 367 -10.32 19.48 -4.56
C SER A 367 -10.27 20.63 -5.55
N ARG A 368 -9.09 20.92 -6.14
CA ARG A 368 -8.92 21.99 -7.14
C ARG A 368 -9.71 21.70 -8.42
N VAL A 369 -9.78 20.43 -8.84
CA VAL A 369 -10.61 20.00 -9.97
C VAL A 369 -12.09 20.17 -9.61
N LEU A 370 -12.48 19.73 -8.41
CA LEU A 370 -13.88 19.83 -7.95
C LEU A 370 -14.32 21.29 -7.83
N ARG A 371 -13.47 22.19 -7.32
CA ARG A 371 -13.75 23.64 -7.30
C ARG A 371 -13.95 24.20 -8.72
N LYS A 372 -13.13 23.82 -9.69
CA LYS A 372 -13.29 24.23 -11.09
C LYS A 372 -14.62 23.74 -11.67
N VAL A 373 -14.99 22.48 -11.42
CA VAL A 373 -16.29 21.92 -11.84
C VAL A 373 -17.45 22.65 -11.17
N HIS A 374 -17.36 22.91 -9.87
CA HIS A 374 -18.38 23.64 -9.13
C HIS A 374 -18.55 25.07 -9.66
N GLU A 375 -17.46 25.78 -9.94
CA GLU A 375 -17.48 27.13 -10.52
C GLU A 375 -18.18 27.14 -11.89
N TYR A 376 -17.85 26.18 -12.75
CA TYR A 376 -18.55 26.00 -14.01
C TYR A 376 -20.05 25.78 -13.80
N CYS A 377 -20.43 24.84 -12.96
CA CYS A 377 -21.83 24.54 -12.69
C CYS A 377 -22.59 25.74 -12.14
N ARG A 378 -21.96 26.49 -11.23
CA ARG A 378 -22.50 27.71 -10.65
C ARG A 378 -22.74 28.81 -11.70
N SER A 379 -21.95 28.87 -12.76
CA SER A 379 -22.14 29.81 -13.88
C SER A 379 -23.33 29.46 -14.77
N GLN A 380 -23.84 28.21 -14.71
CA GLN A 380 -24.92 27.75 -15.58
C GLN A 380 -26.32 28.03 -15.02
N LYS A 381 -27.29 28.23 -15.90
CA LYS A 381 -28.71 28.31 -15.50
C LYS A 381 -29.25 26.91 -15.17
N PRO A 382 -30.11 26.76 -14.18
CA PRO A 382 -30.68 27.79 -13.30
C PRO A 382 -29.83 28.12 -12.06
N ILE A 383 -28.66 27.47 -11.87
CA ILE A 383 -27.85 27.53 -10.63
C ILE A 383 -27.29 28.92 -10.39
N ASN A 384 -26.92 29.63 -11.46
CA ASN A 384 -26.34 30.96 -11.34
C ASN A 384 -27.22 31.98 -10.56
N SER A 385 -28.52 31.77 -10.54
CA SER A 385 -29.43 32.62 -9.74
C SER A 385 -29.44 32.34 -8.24
N LEU A 386 -28.80 31.26 -7.82
CA LEU A 386 -28.70 30.85 -6.42
C LEU A 386 -27.52 31.49 -5.67
N TYR A 387 -26.56 32.05 -6.41
CA TYR A 387 -25.30 32.57 -5.86
C TYR A 387 -25.06 34.01 -6.28
N ALA A 388 -24.35 34.76 -5.41
CA ALA A 388 -23.85 36.08 -5.75
C ALA A 388 -22.73 35.98 -6.81
N GLU A 389 -22.60 36.97 -7.68
CA GLU A 389 -21.57 37.00 -8.73
C GLU A 389 -20.14 36.92 -8.15
N ASN A 390 -19.90 37.49 -6.98
CA ASN A 390 -18.62 37.48 -6.29
C ASN A 390 -18.37 36.29 -5.37
N TYR A 391 -19.14 35.18 -5.52
CA TYR A 391 -18.98 33.99 -4.66
C TYR A 391 -17.53 33.48 -4.57
N GLY A 392 -16.76 33.55 -5.66
CA GLY A 392 -15.36 33.13 -5.67
C GLY A 392 -14.45 33.91 -4.71
N GLU A 393 -14.78 35.15 -4.44
CA GLU A 393 -14.03 36.10 -3.58
C GLU A 393 -14.44 36.04 -2.12
N LEU A 394 -15.54 35.30 -1.80
CA LEU A 394 -16.04 35.20 -0.43
C LEU A 394 -15.06 34.45 0.46
N SER A 395 -15.02 34.86 1.73
CA SER A 395 -14.34 34.10 2.78
C SER A 395 -14.97 32.72 2.97
N GLU A 396 -14.25 31.80 3.60
CA GLU A 396 -14.74 30.46 3.89
C GLU A 396 -16.06 30.50 4.69
N GLU A 397 -16.17 31.38 5.71
CA GLU A 397 -17.37 31.50 6.52
C GLU A 397 -18.57 32.02 5.72
N GLU A 398 -18.35 32.93 4.79
CA GLU A 398 -19.40 33.42 3.89
C GLU A 398 -19.81 32.34 2.89
N LYS A 399 -18.87 31.57 2.33
CA LYS A 399 -19.18 30.43 1.45
C LYS A 399 -20.05 29.42 2.16
N LEU A 400 -19.70 29.03 3.38
CA LEU A 400 -20.48 28.08 4.18
C LEU A 400 -21.91 28.54 4.44
N LYS A 401 -22.12 29.85 4.67
CA LYS A 401 -23.47 30.43 4.83
C LYS A 401 -24.28 30.48 3.54
N THR A 402 -23.61 30.58 2.40
CA THR A 402 -24.24 30.71 1.08
C THR A 402 -24.64 29.38 0.47
N ILE A 403 -23.91 28.29 0.78
CA ILE A 403 -24.20 26.95 0.30
C ILE A 403 -25.60 26.53 0.75
N SER A 404 -26.47 26.25 -0.23
CA SER A 404 -27.89 26.04 0.01
C SER A 404 -28.37 24.60 -0.21
N LEU A 405 -27.52 23.71 -0.74
CA LEU A 405 -27.85 22.32 -1.14
C LEU A 405 -29.19 22.20 -1.88
N ARG A 406 -29.53 23.16 -2.72
CA ARG A 406 -30.73 23.11 -3.53
C ARG A 406 -30.54 22.14 -4.69
N THR A 407 -31.54 21.31 -4.91
CA THR A 407 -31.58 20.42 -6.05
C THR A 407 -31.76 21.23 -7.33
N ALA A 408 -30.87 21.03 -8.30
CA ALA A 408 -30.98 21.57 -9.66
C ALA A 408 -30.47 20.50 -10.62
N LYS A 409 -30.87 20.57 -11.89
CA LYS A 409 -30.34 19.64 -12.88
C LYS A 409 -29.48 20.38 -13.89
N ILE A 410 -28.21 19.98 -13.96
CA ILE A 410 -27.27 20.50 -14.97
C ILE A 410 -27.40 19.66 -16.23
N ILE A 411 -27.35 20.34 -17.38
CA ILE A 411 -27.18 19.70 -18.68
C ILE A 411 -25.77 20.00 -19.15
N TYR A 412 -24.93 18.95 -19.24
CA TYR A 412 -23.51 19.04 -19.62
C TYR A 412 -23.17 18.23 -20.88
N ALA A 413 -24.18 17.79 -21.64
CA ALA A 413 -23.96 17.00 -22.85
C ALA A 413 -23.10 17.72 -23.90
N ASP A 414 -23.26 19.03 -24.01
CA ASP A 414 -22.57 19.90 -24.99
C ASP A 414 -21.30 20.54 -24.41
N GLU A 415 -20.88 20.15 -23.18
CA GLU A 415 -19.67 20.71 -22.57
C GLU A 415 -18.42 20.34 -23.38
N GLN A 416 -17.58 21.33 -23.65
CA GLN A 416 -16.34 21.20 -24.43
C GLN A 416 -15.10 20.93 -23.56
N ASP A 417 -15.15 21.26 -22.27
CA ASP A 417 -14.07 20.91 -21.33
C ASP A 417 -14.22 19.44 -20.89
N ASP A 418 -13.40 18.58 -21.45
CA ASP A 418 -13.39 17.14 -21.18
C ASP A 418 -13.28 16.81 -19.69
N LEU A 419 -12.54 17.62 -18.91
CA LEU A 419 -12.34 17.39 -17.49
C LEU A 419 -13.65 17.65 -16.70
N ILE A 420 -14.37 18.73 -17.03
CA ILE A 420 -15.66 19.07 -16.39
C ILE A 420 -16.70 18.01 -16.73
N LYS A 421 -16.82 17.71 -18.03
CA LYS A 421 -17.75 16.70 -18.53
C LYS A 421 -17.53 15.35 -17.86
N ASP A 422 -16.29 14.89 -17.81
CA ASP A 422 -15.91 13.60 -17.25
C ASP A 422 -16.14 13.54 -15.72
N ALA A 423 -15.90 14.64 -14.99
CA ALA A 423 -16.19 14.70 -13.56
C ALA A 423 -17.69 14.60 -13.26
N LEU A 424 -18.53 15.30 -14.00
CA LEU A 424 -19.98 15.23 -13.85
C LEU A 424 -20.54 13.85 -14.28
N GLN A 425 -20.00 13.29 -15.36
CA GLN A 425 -20.36 11.95 -15.79
C GLN A 425 -19.99 10.89 -14.76
N THR A 426 -18.84 11.03 -14.09
CA THR A 426 -18.44 10.13 -13.00
C THR A 426 -19.47 10.11 -11.87
N ILE A 427 -19.96 11.30 -11.45
CA ILE A 427 -20.98 11.39 -10.40
C ILE A 427 -22.30 10.69 -10.84
N ALA A 428 -22.66 10.79 -12.11
CA ALA A 428 -23.85 10.09 -12.66
C ALA A 428 -23.66 8.57 -12.64
N GLU A 429 -22.49 8.08 -13.06
CA GLU A 429 -22.18 6.65 -13.16
C GLU A 429 -22.08 5.94 -11.81
N ILE A 430 -21.75 6.65 -10.72
CA ILE A 430 -21.81 6.08 -9.36
C ILE A 430 -23.22 5.52 -9.08
N LYS A 431 -24.25 6.27 -9.44
CA LYS A 431 -25.65 5.84 -9.25
C LYS A 431 -25.98 4.58 -10.05
N ASP A 432 -25.51 4.50 -11.29
CA ASP A 432 -25.66 3.33 -12.15
C ASP A 432 -24.95 2.09 -11.57
N ILE A 433 -23.71 2.26 -11.05
CA ILE A 433 -22.96 1.20 -10.39
C ILE A 433 -23.69 0.69 -9.15
N GLN A 434 -24.23 1.59 -8.31
CA GLN A 434 -24.98 1.23 -7.12
C GLN A 434 -26.27 0.45 -7.45
N GLN A 435 -26.99 0.87 -8.47
CA GLN A 435 -28.20 0.17 -8.92
C GLN A 435 -27.92 -1.26 -9.40
N LYS A 436 -26.76 -1.46 -10.04
CA LYS A 436 -26.37 -2.75 -10.61
C LYS A 436 -25.76 -3.70 -9.60
N ASN A 437 -24.93 -3.18 -8.70
CA ASN A 437 -24.07 -4.00 -7.84
C ASN A 437 -24.35 -3.86 -6.34
N GLY A 438 -25.31 -3.02 -5.95
CA GLY A 438 -25.59 -2.64 -4.57
C GLY A 438 -24.88 -1.34 -4.17
N GLU A 439 -25.39 -0.66 -3.14
CA GLU A 439 -24.87 0.62 -2.66
C GLU A 439 -23.37 0.54 -2.29
N GLU A 440 -22.98 -0.51 -1.57
CA GLU A 440 -21.60 -0.70 -1.11
C GLU A 440 -20.57 -0.84 -2.24
N ALA A 441 -21.02 -1.11 -3.48
CA ALA A 441 -20.13 -1.26 -4.63
C ALA A 441 -19.35 0.03 -4.95
N CYS A 442 -19.97 1.20 -4.75
CA CYS A 442 -19.36 2.50 -5.00
C CYS A 442 -20.07 3.60 -4.21
N HIS A 443 -19.70 3.76 -2.93
CA HIS A 443 -20.35 4.73 -2.03
C HIS A 443 -19.38 5.67 -1.33
N ARG A 444 -18.09 5.63 -1.65
CA ARG A 444 -17.08 6.52 -1.05
C ARG A 444 -16.49 7.45 -2.10
N PHE A 445 -16.49 8.75 -1.80
CA PHE A 445 -15.84 9.77 -2.62
C PHE A 445 -14.77 10.47 -1.78
N ILE A 446 -13.50 10.25 -2.15
CA ILE A 446 -12.32 10.79 -1.45
C ILE A 446 -11.92 12.11 -2.13
N ILE A 447 -11.77 13.15 -1.32
CA ILE A 447 -11.35 14.47 -1.77
C ILE A 447 -9.89 14.66 -1.36
N SER A 448 -8.96 14.54 -2.32
CA SER A 448 -7.55 14.82 -2.06
C SER A 448 -7.30 16.33 -2.00
N ASN A 449 -6.22 16.72 -1.31
CA ASN A 449 -5.90 18.14 -1.08
C ASN A 449 -7.10 18.91 -0.48
N CYS A 450 -7.79 18.31 0.51
CA CYS A 450 -8.93 18.93 1.19
C CYS A 450 -8.40 19.98 2.18
N GLN A 451 -8.69 21.25 1.91
CA GLN A 451 -8.17 22.39 2.69
C GLN A 451 -9.26 23.18 3.43
N GLN A 452 -10.52 23.00 3.05
CA GLN A 452 -11.64 23.77 3.56
C GLN A 452 -12.89 22.89 3.70
N ALA A 453 -13.77 23.24 4.64
CA ALA A 453 -15.07 22.58 4.82
C ALA A 453 -15.98 22.76 3.58
N SER A 454 -15.87 23.91 2.93
CA SER A 454 -16.60 24.19 1.69
C SER A 454 -16.24 23.23 0.54
N ASP A 455 -15.04 22.63 0.50
CA ASP A 455 -14.67 21.63 -0.52
C ASP A 455 -15.65 20.45 -0.52
N ILE A 456 -16.03 20.00 0.68
CA ILE A 456 -16.93 18.86 0.86
C ILE A 456 -18.37 19.27 0.51
N LEU A 457 -18.82 20.43 0.99
CA LEU A 457 -20.18 20.90 0.72
C LEU A 457 -20.40 21.24 -0.75
N GLN A 458 -19.40 21.81 -1.44
CA GLN A 458 -19.44 22.03 -2.89
C GLN A 458 -19.52 20.70 -3.65
N LEU A 459 -18.82 19.67 -3.22
CA LEU A 459 -18.98 18.34 -3.81
C LEU A 459 -20.39 17.79 -3.58
N MET A 460 -20.97 17.97 -2.39
CA MET A 460 -22.37 17.58 -2.15
C MET A 460 -23.31 18.29 -3.13
N GLU A 461 -23.13 19.60 -3.38
CA GLU A 461 -23.91 20.34 -4.37
C GLU A 461 -23.76 19.77 -5.78
N LEU A 462 -22.55 19.36 -6.19
CA LEU A 462 -22.33 18.71 -7.48
C LEU A 462 -23.15 17.40 -7.63
N PHE A 463 -23.28 16.61 -6.57
CA PHE A 463 -24.15 15.45 -6.56
C PHE A 463 -25.62 15.83 -6.75
N LEU A 464 -26.11 16.80 -5.98
CA LEU A 464 -27.50 17.27 -6.06
C LEU A 464 -27.82 17.87 -7.44
N TRP A 465 -26.90 18.63 -8.02
CA TRP A 465 -27.06 19.20 -9.37
C TRP A 465 -26.95 18.15 -10.47
N ASN A 466 -26.44 16.98 -10.16
CA ASN A 466 -26.37 15.84 -11.08
C ASN A 466 -27.50 14.81 -10.87
N GLY A 467 -28.59 15.25 -10.21
CA GLY A 467 -29.82 14.47 -10.08
C GLY A 467 -29.85 13.49 -8.89
N TRP A 468 -28.99 13.68 -7.89
CA TRP A 468 -29.13 13.03 -6.59
C TRP A 468 -30.09 13.82 -5.71
N GLU A 469 -30.75 13.15 -4.78
CA GLU A 469 -31.65 13.75 -3.81
C GLU A 469 -30.97 13.78 -2.44
N ALA A 470 -31.13 14.87 -1.71
CA ALA A 470 -30.47 15.07 -0.41
C ALA A 470 -30.89 13.99 0.63
N GLU A 471 -32.14 13.53 0.54
CA GLU A 471 -32.74 12.53 1.42
C GLU A 471 -32.25 11.09 1.10
N ASN A 472 -31.68 10.88 -0.08
CA ASN A 472 -31.24 9.56 -0.58
C ASN A 472 -29.77 9.59 -1.05
N LEU A 473 -28.97 10.51 -0.54
CA LEU A 473 -27.55 10.65 -0.94
C LEU A 473 -26.68 9.56 -0.26
N SER A 474 -26.56 8.42 -0.92
CA SER A 474 -25.86 7.22 -0.46
C SER A 474 -24.34 7.29 -0.70
N ILE A 475 -23.70 8.41 -0.35
CA ILE A 475 -22.27 8.67 -0.54
C ILE A 475 -21.62 9.08 0.78
N ASP A 476 -20.50 8.45 1.13
CA ASP A 476 -19.61 8.90 2.20
C ASP A 476 -18.57 9.85 1.62
N PHE A 477 -18.59 11.11 2.02
CA PHE A 477 -17.58 12.07 1.62
C PHE A 477 -16.37 11.97 2.54
N VAL A 478 -15.22 11.65 1.96
CA VAL A 478 -13.98 11.35 2.70
C VAL A 478 -12.94 12.42 2.44
N PRO A 479 -12.75 13.40 3.33
CA PRO A 479 -11.66 14.35 3.23
C PRO A 479 -10.31 13.66 3.42
N LEU A 480 -9.32 14.03 2.62
CA LEU A 480 -7.94 13.57 2.74
C LEU A 480 -7.04 14.74 3.10
N PHE A 481 -6.37 14.63 4.26
CA PHE A 481 -5.35 15.58 4.73
C PHE A 481 -3.95 15.00 4.49
N GLU A 482 -3.08 15.74 3.80
CA GLU A 482 -1.83 15.20 3.24
C GLU A 482 -0.57 15.93 3.72
N THR A 483 -0.59 17.24 3.90
CA THR A 483 0.58 18.01 4.34
C THR A 483 0.58 18.22 5.85
N VAL A 484 1.73 18.63 6.42
CA VAL A 484 1.83 18.96 7.85
C VAL A 484 0.81 20.05 8.23
N ASN A 485 0.63 21.05 7.36
CA ASN A 485 -0.35 22.13 7.57
C ASN A 485 -1.79 21.63 7.51
N ASP A 486 -2.16 20.79 6.52
CA ASP A 486 -3.50 20.23 6.41
C ASP A 486 -3.84 19.38 7.65
N LEU A 487 -2.89 18.56 8.11
CA LEU A 487 -3.04 17.73 9.30
C LEU A 487 -3.25 18.57 10.56
N SER A 488 -2.52 19.68 10.70
CA SER A 488 -2.67 20.59 11.85
C SER A 488 -4.02 21.32 11.88
N GLY A 489 -4.58 21.64 10.71
CA GLY A 489 -5.87 22.32 10.54
C GLY A 489 -7.08 21.38 10.50
N ALA A 490 -6.87 20.07 10.40
CA ALA A 490 -7.93 19.09 10.12
C ALA A 490 -9.07 19.13 11.15
N GLY A 491 -8.76 19.26 12.45
CA GLY A 491 -9.76 19.34 13.52
C GLY A 491 -10.72 20.52 13.36
N GLU A 492 -10.21 21.70 13.02
CA GLU A 492 -11.02 22.89 12.82
C GLU A 492 -11.90 22.80 11.56
N ILE A 493 -11.35 22.25 10.47
CA ILE A 493 -12.11 22.00 9.23
C ILE A 493 -13.29 21.07 9.52
N MET A 494 -13.05 19.95 10.21
CA MET A 494 -14.10 18.99 10.53
C MET A 494 -15.12 19.54 11.52
N LYS A 495 -14.70 20.34 12.51
CA LYS A 495 -15.62 21.02 13.42
C LYS A 495 -16.59 21.93 12.69
N ARG A 496 -16.11 22.75 11.73
CA ARG A 496 -16.97 23.60 10.88
C ARG A 496 -17.95 22.76 10.06
N LEU A 497 -17.50 21.64 9.53
CA LEU A 497 -18.35 20.73 8.77
C LEU A 497 -19.42 20.08 9.65
N TYR A 498 -19.07 19.57 10.83
CA TYR A 498 -19.99 18.90 11.76
C TYR A 498 -21.03 19.85 12.36
N THR A 499 -20.75 21.16 12.41
CA THR A 499 -21.71 22.17 12.84
C THR A 499 -22.61 22.67 11.72
N HIS A 500 -22.32 22.34 10.46
CA HIS A 500 -23.10 22.78 9.32
C HIS A 500 -24.42 22.00 9.21
N PRO A 501 -25.61 22.66 9.18
CA PRO A 501 -26.92 21.96 9.28
C PRO A 501 -27.16 20.93 8.20
N PHE A 502 -26.70 21.18 6.97
CA PHE A 502 -26.88 20.23 5.86
C PHE A 502 -25.99 19.01 6.01
N TYR A 503 -24.78 19.18 6.50
CA TYR A 503 -23.87 18.05 6.72
C TYR A 503 -24.31 17.19 7.90
N GLN A 504 -24.87 17.78 8.96
CA GLN A 504 -25.47 17.04 10.07
C GLN A 504 -26.62 16.12 9.60
N LYS A 505 -27.50 16.63 8.73
CA LYS A 505 -28.57 15.81 8.13
C LYS A 505 -28.01 14.66 7.31
N HIS A 506 -26.98 14.94 6.50
CA HIS A 506 -26.31 13.91 5.70
C HIS A 506 -25.65 12.84 6.59
N LEU A 507 -24.90 13.23 7.62
CA LEU A 507 -24.31 12.29 8.56
C LEU A 507 -25.37 11.41 9.25
N ALA A 508 -26.52 11.98 9.64
CA ALA A 508 -27.61 11.22 10.21
C ALA A 508 -28.14 10.15 9.23
N LEU A 509 -28.27 10.46 7.93
CA LEU A 509 -28.63 9.49 6.88
C LEU A 509 -27.56 8.41 6.73
N ARG A 510 -26.28 8.73 6.95
CA ARG A 510 -25.16 7.81 6.89
C ARG A 510 -24.85 7.11 8.24
N GLY A 511 -25.86 7.06 9.16
CA GLY A 511 -25.72 6.37 10.46
C GLY A 511 -24.76 7.06 11.43
N GLY A 512 -24.49 8.36 11.28
CA GLY A 512 -23.59 9.11 12.16
C GLY A 512 -22.11 8.76 11.99
N LYS A 513 -21.70 8.14 10.87
CA LYS A 513 -20.33 7.67 10.61
C LYS A 513 -19.59 8.63 9.67
N GLN A 514 -18.37 9.02 10.05
CA GLN A 514 -17.46 9.83 9.23
C GLN A 514 -16.19 9.08 8.95
N HIS A 515 -15.79 9.02 7.68
CA HIS A 515 -14.48 8.54 7.25
C HIS A 515 -13.55 9.73 6.97
N ILE A 516 -12.30 9.68 7.49
CA ILE A 516 -11.28 10.70 7.24
C ILE A 516 -9.99 10.00 6.79
N MET A 517 -9.47 10.39 5.65
CA MET A 517 -8.23 9.84 5.13
C MET A 517 -7.03 10.70 5.53
N LEU A 518 -5.91 10.03 5.87
CA LEU A 518 -4.65 10.66 6.24
C LEU A 518 -3.52 10.18 5.34
N GLY A 519 -2.79 11.11 4.71
CA GLY A 519 -1.74 10.82 3.76
C GLY A 519 -0.37 10.74 4.41
N PHE A 520 0.28 9.57 4.37
CA PHE A 520 1.62 9.36 4.95
C PHE A 520 2.74 9.80 4.00
N SER A 521 2.58 9.54 2.72
CA SER A 521 3.65 9.75 1.74
C SER A 521 3.93 11.22 1.47
N ASP A 522 2.87 12.01 1.29
CA ASP A 522 2.99 13.44 1.02
C ASP A 522 3.41 14.21 2.27
N SER A 523 2.93 13.83 3.47
CA SER A 523 3.39 14.42 4.72
C SER A 523 4.87 14.15 4.99
N THR A 524 5.41 12.96 4.65
CA THR A 524 6.84 12.67 4.77
C THR A 524 7.69 13.48 3.78
N LYS A 525 7.21 13.64 2.55
CA LYS A 525 7.87 14.51 1.57
C LYS A 525 7.88 15.96 2.03
N ASP A 526 6.80 16.42 2.68
CA ASP A 526 6.63 17.78 3.18
C ASP A 526 7.47 18.06 4.44
N GLY A 527 7.34 17.22 5.46
CA GLY A 527 7.85 17.47 6.81
C GLY A 527 8.98 16.56 7.30
N GLY A 528 9.44 15.58 6.52
CA GLY A 528 10.39 14.56 6.97
C GLY A 528 9.74 13.49 7.85
N TYR A 529 10.53 12.50 8.25
CA TYR A 529 10.02 11.27 8.86
C TYR A 529 9.28 11.49 10.19
N LEU A 530 9.96 12.13 11.16
CA LEU A 530 9.43 12.23 12.52
C LEU A 530 8.24 13.19 12.59
N MET A 531 8.34 14.35 11.93
CA MET A 531 7.25 15.32 11.90
C MET A 531 6.01 14.76 11.19
N ALA A 532 6.16 14.06 10.07
CA ALA A 532 5.03 13.46 9.35
C ALA A 532 4.26 12.47 10.24
N ASN A 533 4.98 11.54 10.87
CA ASN A 533 4.35 10.57 11.77
C ASN A 533 3.69 11.26 12.97
N TRP A 534 4.36 12.25 13.57
CA TRP A 534 3.83 13.00 14.70
C TRP A 534 2.59 13.83 14.33
N SER A 535 2.60 14.50 13.17
CA SER A 535 1.45 15.26 12.66
C SER A 535 0.24 14.36 12.42
N ILE A 536 0.44 13.16 11.89
CA ILE A 536 -0.64 12.17 11.72
C ILE A 536 -1.20 11.74 13.08
N PHE A 537 -0.33 11.48 14.06
CA PHE A 537 -0.76 11.08 15.40
C PHE A 537 -1.58 12.19 16.07
N THR A 538 -1.07 13.42 16.08
CA THR A 538 -1.74 14.57 16.70
C THR A 538 -3.04 14.94 15.98
N ALA A 539 -3.08 14.82 14.65
CA ALA A 539 -4.30 14.98 13.87
C ALA A 539 -5.35 13.93 14.25
N LYS A 540 -4.96 12.65 14.39
CA LYS A 540 -5.89 11.61 14.84
C LYS A 540 -6.48 11.90 16.22
N VAL A 541 -5.66 12.35 17.17
CA VAL A 541 -6.13 12.73 18.52
C VAL A 541 -7.11 13.90 18.43
N ALA A 542 -6.77 14.98 17.71
CA ALA A 542 -7.62 16.16 17.57
C ALA A 542 -8.94 15.83 16.87
N LEU A 543 -8.91 15.07 15.78
CA LEU A 543 -10.08 14.64 15.03
C LEU A 543 -11.00 13.72 15.85
N THR A 544 -10.43 12.79 16.63
CA THR A 544 -11.19 11.93 17.53
C THR A 544 -11.96 12.78 18.55
N LYS A 545 -11.29 13.72 19.19
CA LYS A 545 -11.93 14.63 20.16
C LYS A 545 -13.07 15.43 19.54
N VAL A 546 -12.86 16.01 18.36
CA VAL A 546 -13.90 16.77 17.65
C VAL A 546 -15.09 15.87 17.28
N ALA A 547 -14.85 14.64 16.84
CA ALA A 547 -15.91 13.70 16.52
C ALA A 547 -16.73 13.30 17.76
N GLU A 548 -16.07 13.05 18.90
CA GLU A 548 -16.72 12.75 20.19
C GLU A 548 -17.59 13.91 20.68
N GLU A 549 -17.10 15.17 20.57
CA GLU A 549 -17.87 16.39 20.94
C GLU A 549 -19.17 16.51 20.12
N HIS A 550 -19.23 15.92 18.93
CA HIS A 550 -20.40 15.95 18.04
C HIS A 550 -21.15 14.63 17.94
N ASN A 551 -20.82 13.61 18.77
CA ASN A 551 -21.42 12.27 18.75
C ASN A 551 -21.32 11.57 17.39
N ILE A 552 -20.16 11.69 16.73
CA ILE A 552 -19.90 11.10 15.41
C ILE A 552 -18.98 9.90 15.57
N GLN A 553 -19.33 8.79 14.94
CA GLN A 553 -18.47 7.62 14.83
C GLN A 553 -17.38 7.87 13.78
N LEU A 554 -16.15 8.09 14.24
CA LEU A 554 -15.03 8.37 13.37
C LEU A 554 -14.31 7.10 12.93
N ALA A 555 -14.02 7.00 11.64
CA ALA A 555 -13.20 5.95 11.04
C ALA A 555 -12.03 6.57 10.28
N PHE A 556 -10.80 6.27 10.69
CA PHE A 556 -9.61 6.70 9.97
C PHE A 556 -9.30 5.78 8.79
N PHE A 557 -8.98 6.39 7.65
CA PHE A 557 -8.46 5.70 6.49
C PHE A 557 -6.99 6.08 6.27
N ASP A 558 -6.09 5.16 6.58
CA ASP A 558 -4.66 5.42 6.51
C ASP A 558 -4.11 5.18 5.08
N GLY A 559 -3.69 6.27 4.43
CA GLY A 559 -3.05 6.25 3.11
C GLY A 559 -1.59 5.82 3.19
N ARG A 560 -1.37 4.55 3.59
CA ARG A 560 -0.03 3.98 3.84
C ARG A 560 0.58 3.41 2.57
N GLY A 561 1.90 3.63 2.42
CA GLY A 561 2.71 2.97 1.40
C GLY A 561 3.49 1.79 1.95
N GLY A 562 4.29 1.13 1.10
CA GLY A 562 5.10 -0.01 1.48
C GLY A 562 6.30 0.33 2.38
N PRO A 563 7.20 1.26 1.98
CA PRO A 563 8.38 1.60 2.79
C PRO A 563 8.02 2.34 4.09
N PRO A 564 8.85 2.22 5.15
CA PRO A 564 8.67 2.97 6.39
C PRO A 564 8.56 4.48 6.20
N ALA A 565 9.32 5.06 5.26
CA ALA A 565 9.23 6.47 4.85
C ALA A 565 7.85 6.87 4.30
N ARG A 566 6.95 5.92 4.03
CA ARG A 566 5.60 6.14 3.52
C ARG A 566 4.54 5.51 4.43
N GLY A 567 4.88 5.34 5.71
CA GLY A 567 3.99 4.74 6.71
C GLY A 567 3.99 3.21 6.72
N GLY A 568 4.84 2.55 5.93
CA GLY A 568 4.99 1.09 5.91
C GLY A 568 5.67 0.53 7.16
N GLY A 569 6.05 -0.74 7.11
CA GLY A 569 6.60 -1.51 8.22
C GLY A 569 5.60 -2.54 8.76
N LYS A 570 5.74 -2.95 10.04
CA LYS A 570 4.83 -3.92 10.66
C LYS A 570 3.49 -3.29 10.98
N THR A 571 2.55 -3.37 10.05
CA THR A 571 1.26 -2.68 10.08
C THR A 571 0.43 -3.01 11.32
N HIS A 572 0.33 -4.29 11.72
CA HIS A 572 -0.40 -4.69 12.92
C HIS A 572 0.18 -4.07 14.21
N ARG A 573 1.51 -3.90 14.31
CA ARG A 573 2.14 -3.23 15.46
C ARG A 573 1.81 -1.74 15.52
N PHE A 574 1.74 -1.09 14.36
CA PHE A 574 1.30 0.30 14.28
C PHE A 574 -0.11 0.47 14.89
N TYR A 575 -1.09 -0.35 14.50
CA TYR A 575 -2.43 -0.27 15.06
C TYR A 575 -2.50 -0.69 16.52
N ALA A 576 -1.75 -1.70 16.93
CA ALA A 576 -1.66 -2.12 18.33
C ALA A 576 -1.00 -1.07 19.25
N SER A 577 -0.24 -0.12 18.68
CA SER A 577 0.46 0.94 19.42
C SER A 577 -0.35 2.22 19.59
N MET A 578 -1.50 2.35 18.91
CA MET A 578 -2.40 3.51 19.04
C MET A 578 -3.03 3.53 20.43
N GLY A 579 -3.06 4.70 21.05
CA GLY A 579 -3.70 4.90 22.36
C GLY A 579 -5.23 4.90 22.27
N LYS A 580 -5.88 4.92 23.42
CA LYS A 580 -7.35 4.99 23.54
C LYS A 580 -7.96 6.31 23.10
N GLU A 581 -7.16 7.35 22.97
CA GLU A 581 -7.55 8.68 22.51
C GLU A 581 -7.76 8.76 21.01
N ILE A 582 -7.43 7.69 20.29
CA ILE A 582 -7.60 7.61 18.84
C ILE A 582 -8.74 6.65 18.53
N ALA A 583 -9.68 7.09 17.70
CA ALA A 583 -10.73 6.21 17.19
C ALA A 583 -10.12 5.09 16.34
N ASN A 584 -10.03 3.89 16.91
CA ASN A 584 -9.39 2.72 16.28
C ASN A 584 -10.27 1.48 16.22
N LYS A 585 -11.58 1.65 16.43
CA LYS A 585 -12.59 0.60 16.26
C LYS A 585 -12.74 0.16 14.78
N ASN A 586 -12.28 0.97 13.84
CA ASN A 586 -12.27 0.68 12.42
C ASN A 586 -10.85 0.84 11.88
N ILE A 587 -10.31 -0.20 11.28
CA ILE A 587 -9.02 -0.16 10.59
C ILE A 587 -9.28 -0.09 9.09
N GLN A 588 -8.91 1.01 8.46
CA GLN A 588 -8.94 1.13 6.99
C GLN A 588 -7.57 1.57 6.51
N LEU A 589 -7.02 0.87 5.53
CA LEU A 589 -5.70 1.18 5.00
C LEU A 589 -5.57 0.84 3.52
N THR A 590 -4.72 1.60 2.84
CA THR A 590 -4.28 1.24 1.48
C THR A 590 -3.25 0.12 1.55
N VAL A 591 -3.39 -0.85 0.64
CA VAL A 591 -2.38 -1.88 0.37
C VAL A 591 -1.85 -1.60 -1.04
N GLN A 592 -0.60 -1.16 -1.12
CA GLN A 592 -0.01 -0.70 -2.37
C GLN A 592 0.86 -1.79 -3.00
N GLY A 593 0.82 -1.90 -4.31
CA GLY A 593 1.60 -2.75 -5.20
C GLY A 593 2.52 -3.79 -4.55
N GLN A 594 3.71 -3.38 -4.15
CA GLN A 594 4.71 -4.28 -3.55
C GLN A 594 4.26 -4.89 -2.21
N THR A 595 3.47 -4.17 -1.40
CA THR A 595 2.90 -4.69 -0.16
C THR A 595 1.87 -5.78 -0.44
N ILE A 596 1.11 -5.69 -1.55
CA ILE A 596 0.18 -6.74 -1.95
C ILE A 596 0.95 -8.04 -2.17
N SER A 597 2.02 -8.02 -2.97
CA SER A 597 2.80 -9.22 -3.24
C SER A 597 3.56 -9.76 -2.03
N SER A 598 4.03 -8.90 -1.12
CA SER A 598 4.85 -9.32 0.02
C SER A 598 4.05 -9.80 1.23
N GLN A 599 2.90 -9.16 1.52
CA GLN A 599 2.08 -9.48 2.68
C GLN A 599 0.80 -10.25 2.33
N TYR A 600 0.34 -10.14 1.08
CA TYR A 600 -0.91 -10.74 0.60
C TYR A 600 -0.70 -11.51 -0.72
N GLY A 601 0.53 -11.98 -0.97
CA GLY A 601 0.91 -12.68 -2.21
C GLY A 601 0.39 -14.11 -2.30
N SER A 602 0.09 -14.75 -1.16
CA SER A 602 -0.47 -16.10 -1.06
C SER A 602 -1.64 -16.13 -0.07
N VAL A 603 -2.47 -17.16 -0.15
CA VAL A 603 -3.59 -17.35 0.80
C VAL A 603 -3.09 -17.42 2.24
N ASP A 604 -1.97 -18.13 2.49
CA ASP A 604 -1.40 -18.27 3.83
C ASP A 604 -0.92 -16.92 4.38
N SER A 605 -0.17 -16.16 3.59
CA SER A 605 0.34 -14.84 4.03
C SER A 605 -0.79 -13.82 4.22
N ALA A 606 -1.79 -13.84 3.34
CA ALA A 606 -2.95 -12.96 3.45
C ALA A 606 -3.78 -13.30 4.69
N THR A 607 -4.07 -14.58 4.92
CA THR A 607 -4.80 -15.04 6.12
C THR A 607 -4.08 -14.59 7.39
N PHE A 608 -2.77 -14.83 7.48
CA PHE A 608 -1.98 -14.40 8.63
C PHE A 608 -2.04 -12.89 8.86
N ASN A 609 -1.78 -12.09 7.82
CA ASN A 609 -1.73 -10.62 7.98
C ASN A 609 -3.12 -10.02 8.27
N ILE A 610 -4.20 -10.54 7.71
CA ILE A 610 -5.57 -10.14 8.03
C ILE A 610 -5.88 -10.46 9.50
N GLU A 611 -5.58 -11.67 9.95
CA GLU A 611 -5.79 -12.08 11.36
C GLU A 611 -5.01 -11.18 12.33
N GLN A 612 -3.73 -10.87 12.03
CA GLN A 612 -2.92 -9.98 12.85
C GLN A 612 -3.49 -8.57 12.94
N LEU A 613 -4.09 -8.04 11.86
CA LEU A 613 -4.74 -6.73 11.88
C LEU A 613 -6.02 -6.73 12.70
N ILE A 614 -6.86 -7.76 12.58
CA ILE A 614 -8.07 -7.91 13.40
C ILE A 614 -7.69 -8.02 14.86
N ASN A 615 -6.71 -8.88 15.20
CA ASN A 615 -6.22 -9.03 16.57
C ASN A 615 -5.67 -7.72 17.13
N ALA A 616 -4.91 -6.96 16.34
CA ALA A 616 -4.38 -5.65 16.74
C ALA A 616 -5.51 -4.65 17.05
N GLY A 617 -6.55 -4.60 16.22
CA GLY A 617 -7.69 -3.70 16.42
C GLY A 617 -8.47 -4.06 17.67
N ILE A 618 -8.88 -5.31 17.84
CA ILE A 618 -9.63 -5.77 19.02
C ILE A 618 -8.77 -5.64 20.29
N SER A 619 -7.50 -6.08 20.25
CA SER A 619 -6.61 -6.03 21.42
C SER A 619 -6.31 -4.59 21.87
N SER A 620 -6.26 -3.62 20.98
CA SER A 620 -6.02 -2.21 21.33
C SER A 620 -7.19 -1.64 22.15
N GLY A 621 -8.43 -2.00 21.80
CA GLY A 621 -9.61 -1.62 22.55
C GLY A 621 -9.71 -2.26 23.93
N VAL A 622 -9.21 -3.50 24.06
CA VAL A 622 -9.23 -4.27 25.31
C VAL A 622 -8.14 -3.82 26.30
N LYS A 623 -6.91 -3.62 25.82
CA LYS A 623 -5.72 -3.30 26.64
C LYS A 623 -5.68 -1.86 27.16
N SER A 624 -6.79 -1.17 27.20
CA SER A 624 -6.90 0.27 27.54
C SER A 624 -6.27 0.68 28.88
N LYS A 625 -5.88 -0.25 29.76
CA LYS A 625 -5.17 0.05 31.01
C LYS A 625 -3.63 0.18 30.88
N HIS A 626 -3.02 -0.27 29.78
CA HIS A 626 -1.57 -0.30 29.59
C HIS A 626 -1.06 0.64 28.48
N ASN A 627 -1.94 1.11 27.61
CA ASN A 627 -1.61 2.21 26.69
C ASN A 627 -1.94 3.53 27.42
N VAL A 628 -1.02 3.94 28.28
CA VAL A 628 -1.10 5.22 28.96
C VAL A 628 -1.15 6.32 27.91
N LEU A 629 -2.11 7.25 28.06
CA LEU A 629 -1.98 8.59 27.49
C LEU A 629 -0.51 8.99 27.55
N LEU A 630 0.01 9.52 26.46
CA LEU A 630 1.23 10.30 26.55
C LEU A 630 0.94 11.39 27.59
N ASP A 631 1.51 11.29 28.79
CA ASP A 631 1.40 12.37 29.74
C ASP A 631 1.90 13.67 29.08
N LYS A 632 1.57 14.79 29.66
CA LYS A 632 1.89 16.08 29.05
C LYS A 632 3.40 16.21 28.78
N GLU A 633 4.23 15.69 29.68
CA GLU A 633 5.70 15.76 29.54
C GLU A 633 6.17 14.91 28.33
N ASN A 634 5.65 13.68 28.18
CA ASN A 634 5.95 12.81 27.05
C ASN A 634 5.44 13.40 25.73
N PHE A 635 4.25 14.04 25.74
CA PHE A 635 3.71 14.70 24.57
C PHE A 635 4.57 15.91 24.16
N ASP A 636 4.92 16.76 25.13
CA ASP A 636 5.70 17.97 24.88
C ASP A 636 7.10 17.63 24.33
N ILE A 637 7.77 16.57 24.85
CA ILE A 637 9.07 16.18 24.35
C ILE A 637 9.01 15.61 22.94
N LEU A 638 8.00 14.79 22.61
CA LEU A 638 7.81 14.29 21.24
C LEU A 638 7.48 15.41 20.26
N ASN A 639 6.67 16.38 20.70
CA ASN A 639 6.35 17.54 19.89
C ASN A 639 7.58 18.40 19.61
N GLN A 640 8.45 18.60 20.59
CA GLN A 640 9.70 19.33 20.39
C GLN A 640 10.65 18.57 19.48
N MET A 641 10.81 17.26 19.68
CA MET A 641 11.63 16.42 18.80
C MET A 641 11.14 16.41 17.36
N ALA A 642 9.82 16.36 17.15
CA ALA A 642 9.23 16.44 15.83
C ALA A 642 9.57 17.77 15.15
N LYS A 643 9.52 18.88 15.91
CA LYS A 643 9.90 20.21 15.43
C LYS A 643 11.39 20.31 15.10
N ASP A 644 12.28 19.82 15.98
CA ASP A 644 13.72 19.82 15.75
C ASP A 644 14.08 19.03 14.48
N SER A 645 13.43 17.86 14.30
CA SER A 645 13.58 17.03 13.09
C SER A 645 13.05 17.74 11.84
N TYR A 646 11.91 18.43 11.94
CA TYR A 646 11.32 19.21 10.85
C TYR A 646 12.27 20.33 10.40
N ASP A 647 12.79 21.10 11.33
CA ASP A 647 13.70 22.21 11.04
C ASP A 647 14.98 21.69 10.32
N ALA A 648 15.54 20.58 10.77
CA ALA A 648 16.68 19.94 10.10
C ALA A 648 16.33 19.45 8.68
N TYR A 649 15.17 18.84 8.51
CA TYR A 649 14.72 18.35 7.20
C TYR A 649 14.41 19.49 6.23
N ILE A 650 13.80 20.58 6.69
CA ILE A 650 13.51 21.77 5.87
C ILE A 650 14.81 22.46 5.44
N ALA A 651 15.81 22.52 6.34
CA ALA A 651 17.13 23.03 5.97
C ALA A 651 17.76 22.21 4.82
N LEU A 652 17.69 20.88 4.91
CA LEU A 652 18.15 20.01 3.81
C LEU A 652 17.33 20.22 2.53
N ARG A 653 16.01 20.27 2.62
CA ARG A 653 15.13 20.42 1.46
C ARG A 653 15.34 21.74 0.70
N ASN A 654 15.72 22.78 1.45
CA ASN A 654 16.00 24.11 0.89
C ASN A 654 17.45 24.28 0.41
N ASP A 655 18.32 23.27 0.55
CA ASP A 655 19.66 23.31 0.00
C ASP A 655 19.60 23.39 -1.53
N PRO A 656 20.33 24.31 -2.15
CA PRO A 656 20.36 24.45 -3.62
C PRO A 656 20.71 23.16 -4.37
N LEU A 657 21.50 22.29 -3.79
CA LEU A 657 21.94 21.02 -4.39
C LEU A 657 20.90 19.89 -4.23
N PHE A 658 19.88 20.05 -3.39
CA PHE A 658 18.94 18.96 -3.03
C PHE A 658 18.29 18.32 -4.27
N LEU A 659 17.65 19.12 -5.10
CA LEU A 659 16.97 18.61 -6.30
C LEU A 659 17.98 18.17 -7.38
N GLU A 660 19.07 18.91 -7.55
CA GLU A 660 20.10 18.59 -8.54
C GLU A 660 20.81 17.27 -8.21
N TYR A 661 21.05 17.01 -6.92
CA TYR A 661 21.59 15.75 -6.43
C TYR A 661 20.70 14.56 -6.83
N LEU A 662 19.40 14.67 -6.59
CA LEU A 662 18.44 13.64 -6.97
C LEU A 662 18.32 13.49 -8.50
N GLU A 663 18.29 14.59 -9.23
CA GLU A 663 18.09 14.57 -10.67
C GLU A 663 19.28 13.95 -11.41
N LYS A 664 20.51 14.23 -10.95
CA LYS A 664 21.73 13.75 -11.60
C LYS A 664 22.19 12.37 -11.13
N LEU A 665 22.07 12.09 -9.84
CA LEU A 665 22.64 10.88 -9.27
C LEU A 665 21.63 9.73 -9.10
N SER A 666 20.32 10.00 -9.19
CA SER A 666 19.29 8.97 -9.16
C SER A 666 18.58 8.84 -10.52
N PRO A 667 17.84 7.75 -10.75
CA PRO A 667 17.07 7.60 -11.98
C PRO A 667 15.79 8.45 -12.02
N LEU A 668 15.67 9.52 -11.21
CA LEU A 668 14.46 10.36 -11.10
C LEU A 668 13.97 10.88 -12.45
N SER A 669 14.89 11.37 -13.30
CA SER A 669 14.58 11.87 -14.65
C SER A 669 14.05 10.77 -15.56
N LEU A 670 14.46 9.52 -15.34
CA LEU A 670 14.11 8.35 -16.15
C LEU A 670 12.83 7.67 -15.67
N LEU A 671 12.38 7.92 -14.43
CA LEU A 671 11.16 7.29 -13.87
C LEU A 671 9.91 7.55 -14.73
N SER A 672 9.87 8.69 -15.44
CA SER A 672 8.78 9.01 -16.38
C SER A 672 8.77 8.16 -17.65
N LYS A 673 9.88 7.50 -17.98
CA LYS A 673 10.03 6.59 -19.14
C LYS A 673 9.73 5.14 -18.77
N ILE A 674 9.47 4.86 -17.50
CA ILE A 674 9.19 3.50 -17.02
C ILE A 674 7.75 3.13 -17.36
N THR A 675 7.54 1.98 -17.99
CA THR A 675 6.25 1.50 -18.51
C THR A 675 5.51 0.62 -17.49
N ILE A 676 5.31 1.09 -16.23
CA ILE A 676 4.77 0.25 -15.14
C ILE A 676 3.41 0.72 -14.65
N SER A 677 3.03 1.96 -14.92
CA SER A 677 1.81 2.56 -14.40
C SER A 677 1.10 3.37 -15.47
N SER A 678 -0.21 3.40 -15.38
CA SER A 678 -1.07 4.30 -16.16
C SER A 678 -0.92 5.76 -15.70
N ARG A 679 -0.40 5.99 -14.48
CA ARG A 679 -0.31 7.29 -13.82
C ARG A 679 1.02 8.00 -14.14
N PRO A 680 1.02 9.26 -14.64
CA PRO A 680 2.25 10.03 -14.86
C PRO A 680 3.04 10.24 -13.55
N VAL A 681 4.37 10.17 -13.62
CA VAL A 681 5.26 10.38 -12.46
C VAL A 681 5.35 11.85 -12.03
N LYS A 682 5.20 12.78 -12.96
CA LYS A 682 5.17 14.23 -12.71
C LYS A 682 3.74 14.76 -12.83
N ARG A 683 3.36 15.73 -11.98
CA ARG A 683 2.06 16.41 -12.05
C ARG A 683 1.98 17.39 -13.22
N ASN A 684 3.09 18.08 -13.51
CA ASN A 684 3.18 19.07 -14.59
C ASN A 684 4.31 18.73 -15.57
N ALA A 685 4.10 19.02 -16.86
CA ALA A 685 5.06 18.78 -17.95
C ALA A 685 6.12 19.91 -18.11
N GLY A 686 6.42 20.67 -17.06
CA GLY A 686 7.38 21.77 -17.09
C GLY A 686 8.82 21.32 -17.34
N THR A 687 9.65 22.21 -17.90
CA THR A 687 11.05 21.95 -18.25
C THR A 687 11.99 21.91 -17.05
N LYS A 688 11.70 22.60 -15.95
CA LYS A 688 12.50 22.60 -14.72
C LYS A 688 11.81 21.84 -13.61
N LEU A 689 12.53 20.91 -13.00
CA LEU A 689 12.02 20.10 -11.88
C LEU A 689 11.75 21.00 -10.66
N LYS A 690 10.56 20.87 -10.07
CA LYS A 690 10.20 21.44 -8.76
C LYS A 690 9.76 20.35 -7.83
N LEU A 691 10.05 20.49 -6.55
CA LEU A 691 9.69 19.49 -5.55
C LEU A 691 8.16 19.28 -5.47
N ASP A 692 7.38 20.34 -5.65
CA ASP A 692 5.91 20.28 -5.61
C ASP A 692 5.31 19.48 -6.79
N ASP A 693 6.01 19.44 -7.92
CA ASP A 693 5.62 18.65 -9.09
C ASP A 693 5.96 17.17 -8.94
N LEU A 694 6.87 16.82 -8.01
CA LEU A 694 7.24 15.44 -7.72
C LEU A 694 6.17 14.75 -6.86
N ARG A 695 5.76 13.58 -7.30
CA ARG A 695 4.93 12.70 -6.47
C ARG A 695 5.78 12.05 -5.38
N ALA A 696 5.21 11.85 -4.21
CA ALA A 696 5.90 11.28 -3.05
C ALA A 696 6.50 9.88 -3.36
N ILE A 697 5.85 9.06 -4.19
CA ILE A 697 6.38 7.76 -4.60
C ILE A 697 7.69 7.91 -5.38
N GLY A 698 7.70 8.74 -6.42
CA GLY A 698 8.90 8.98 -7.21
C GLY A 698 10.03 9.59 -6.38
N PHE A 699 9.70 10.49 -5.46
CA PHE A 699 10.64 11.09 -4.52
C PHE A 699 11.30 10.05 -3.60
N VAL A 700 10.50 9.23 -2.91
CA VAL A 700 11.03 8.20 -2.00
C VAL A 700 11.78 7.11 -2.77
N THR A 701 11.27 6.71 -3.95
CA THR A 701 11.96 5.74 -4.82
C THR A 701 13.34 6.24 -5.24
N SER A 702 13.51 7.50 -5.58
CA SER A 702 14.81 8.06 -5.98
C SER A 702 15.86 7.92 -4.87
N TRP A 703 15.51 8.24 -3.64
CA TRP A 703 16.38 8.03 -2.48
C TRP A 703 16.70 6.54 -2.22
N SER A 704 15.71 5.68 -2.42
CA SER A 704 15.88 4.23 -2.29
C SER A 704 16.82 3.65 -3.36
N GLN A 705 16.78 4.17 -4.58
CA GLN A 705 17.69 3.79 -5.66
C GLN A 705 19.15 4.18 -5.38
N LEU A 706 19.37 5.29 -4.70
CA LEU A 706 20.69 5.72 -4.22
C LEU A 706 21.18 4.93 -3.01
N LYS A 707 20.37 4.04 -2.45
CA LYS A 707 20.65 3.32 -1.18
C LYS A 707 20.88 4.24 0.00
N GLN A 708 20.25 5.43 0.02
CA GLN A 708 20.41 6.44 1.08
C GLN A 708 19.17 6.62 1.95
N ASN A 709 17.97 6.31 1.47
CA ASN A 709 16.66 6.33 2.17
C ASN A 709 16.41 7.55 3.09
N VAL A 710 16.94 8.71 2.72
CA VAL A 710 16.89 9.96 3.49
C VAL A 710 15.52 10.29 4.07
N PRO A 711 14.39 10.15 3.33
CA PRO A 711 13.06 10.45 3.86
C PRO A 711 12.62 9.55 5.03
N GLY A 712 13.34 8.48 5.32
CA GLY A 712 13.00 7.52 6.37
C GLY A 712 13.73 7.73 7.70
N PHE A 713 14.69 8.69 7.78
CA PHE A 713 15.45 8.92 9.01
C PHE A 713 15.95 10.36 9.21
N TYR A 714 16.10 11.15 8.14
CA TYR A 714 16.78 12.45 8.23
C TYR A 714 16.12 13.38 9.26
N GLY A 715 16.92 13.97 10.13
CA GLY A 715 16.50 14.84 11.22
C GLY A 715 16.19 14.09 12.53
N VAL A 716 16.12 12.75 12.53
CA VAL A 716 15.87 11.98 13.76
C VAL A 716 17.08 12.01 14.70
N GLY A 717 18.29 11.86 14.15
CA GLY A 717 19.53 11.95 14.90
C GLY A 717 19.72 13.34 15.50
N THR A 718 19.51 14.37 14.69
CA THR A 718 19.55 15.77 15.12
C THR A 718 18.57 16.03 16.26
N ALA A 719 17.31 15.59 16.15
CA ALA A 719 16.30 15.77 17.17
C ALA A 719 16.68 15.09 18.50
N LEU A 720 17.12 13.83 18.44
CA LEU A 720 17.57 13.08 19.63
C LEU A 720 18.79 13.73 20.29
N LYS A 721 19.74 14.18 19.48
CA LYS A 721 20.97 14.84 19.97
C LYS A 721 20.65 16.18 20.61
N THR A 722 19.76 16.98 20.03
CA THR A 722 19.29 18.22 20.61
C THR A 722 18.71 18.02 22.01
N GLN A 723 17.87 17.01 22.20
CA GLN A 723 17.30 16.71 23.51
C GLN A 723 18.36 16.21 24.51
N GLU A 724 19.35 15.47 24.04
CA GLU A 724 20.50 15.08 24.87
C GLU A 724 21.29 16.32 25.36
N ASP A 725 21.60 17.22 24.43
CA ASP A 725 22.38 18.44 24.73
C ASP A 725 21.61 19.40 25.67
N LEU A 726 20.27 19.39 25.63
CA LEU A 726 19.41 20.10 26.56
C LEU A 726 19.26 19.40 27.93
N GLY A 727 19.86 18.21 28.12
CA GLY A 727 19.77 17.45 29.37
C GLY A 727 18.48 16.63 29.52
N ASN A 728 17.66 16.52 28.48
CA ASN A 728 16.36 15.83 28.50
C ASN A 728 16.45 14.33 28.20
N TRP A 729 17.66 13.74 28.10
CA TRP A 729 17.83 12.35 27.65
C TRP A 729 17.06 11.33 28.50
N ALA A 730 17.03 11.50 29.82
CA ALA A 730 16.26 10.60 30.70
C ALA A 730 14.76 10.62 30.38
N GLN A 731 14.20 11.80 30.03
CA GLN A 731 12.79 11.92 29.63
C GLN A 731 12.55 11.25 28.27
N VAL A 732 13.47 11.40 27.31
CA VAL A 732 13.39 10.70 26.00
C VAL A 732 13.37 9.19 26.20
N GLN A 733 14.25 8.65 27.05
CA GLN A 733 14.28 7.22 27.37
C GLN A 733 12.99 6.75 28.05
N LYS A 734 12.47 7.53 29.03
CA LYS A 734 11.19 7.27 29.68
C LYS A 734 10.05 7.23 28.65
N THR A 735 9.99 8.22 27.76
CA THR A 735 8.99 8.30 26.68
C THR A 735 9.08 7.09 25.75
N TYR A 736 10.28 6.69 25.35
CA TYR A 736 10.50 5.50 24.54
C TYR A 736 10.02 4.22 25.22
N GLN A 737 10.28 4.08 26.54
CA GLN A 737 9.84 2.91 27.32
C GLN A 737 8.32 2.84 27.46
N GLN A 738 7.64 3.97 27.61
CA GLN A 738 6.22 4.06 27.92
C GLN A 738 5.34 4.13 26.67
N SER A 739 5.81 4.77 25.59
CA SER A 739 5.03 4.96 24.37
C SER A 739 5.22 3.83 23.36
N GLY A 740 4.21 3.01 23.17
CA GLY A 740 4.17 2.01 22.09
C GLY A 740 4.27 2.64 20.70
N TYR A 741 3.64 3.81 20.53
CA TYR A 741 3.70 4.56 19.28
C TYR A 741 5.12 5.05 18.97
N PHE A 742 5.80 5.66 19.92
CA PHE A 742 7.18 6.12 19.73
C PHE A 742 8.13 4.95 19.44
N LYS A 743 7.99 3.81 20.14
CA LYS A 743 8.73 2.58 19.81
C LYS A 743 8.52 2.16 18.37
N THR A 744 7.27 2.18 17.90
CA THR A 744 6.94 1.76 16.53
C THR A 744 7.58 2.70 15.49
N ILE A 745 7.58 4.01 15.72
CA ILE A 745 8.25 4.98 14.83
C ILE A 745 9.76 4.73 14.82
N VAL A 746 10.36 4.53 15.97
CA VAL A 746 11.81 4.23 16.11
C VAL A 746 12.16 2.93 15.36
N ASP A 747 11.40 1.86 15.55
CA ASP A 747 11.62 0.58 14.86
C ASP A 747 11.52 0.73 13.33
N ASN A 748 10.54 1.49 12.84
CA ASN A 748 10.39 1.75 11.42
C ASN A 748 11.52 2.63 10.85
N CYS A 749 12.01 3.61 11.63
CA CYS A 749 13.18 4.41 11.27
C CYS A 749 14.42 3.51 11.12
N ILE A 750 14.68 2.65 12.13
CA ILE A 750 15.78 1.67 12.12
C ILE A 750 15.66 0.75 10.90
N MET A 751 14.45 0.28 10.57
CA MET A 751 14.21 -0.54 9.38
C MET A 751 14.54 0.21 8.09
N SER A 752 14.18 1.49 7.97
CA SER A 752 14.52 2.32 6.83
C SER A 752 16.03 2.51 6.69
N MET A 753 16.72 2.76 7.80
CA MET A 753 18.17 2.91 7.83
C MET A 753 18.91 1.63 7.47
N SER A 754 18.39 0.47 7.86
CA SER A 754 18.99 -0.84 7.54
C SER A 754 19.00 -1.17 6.03
N LYS A 755 18.26 -0.43 5.24
CA LYS A 755 18.27 -0.49 3.75
C LYS A 755 19.21 0.53 3.13
N SER A 756 19.78 1.43 3.93
CA SER A 756 20.73 2.43 3.45
C SER A 756 22.13 1.86 3.53
N ASP A 757 22.92 2.10 2.49
CA ASP A 757 24.32 1.72 2.40
C ASP A 757 25.09 2.87 1.75
N PHE A 758 25.61 3.77 2.58
CA PHE A 758 26.37 4.93 2.13
C PHE A 758 27.75 4.55 1.58
N GLU A 759 28.28 3.35 1.88
CA GLU A 759 29.54 2.86 1.32
C GLU A 759 29.47 2.73 -0.20
N ILE A 760 28.30 2.34 -0.75
CA ILE A 760 28.10 2.24 -2.20
C ILE A 760 28.32 3.59 -2.92
N THR A 761 28.03 4.69 -2.23
CA THR A 761 28.15 6.05 -2.76
C THR A 761 29.32 6.83 -2.15
N ALA A 762 30.22 6.18 -1.40
CA ALA A 762 31.34 6.84 -0.69
C ALA A 762 32.30 7.56 -1.66
N TYR A 763 32.40 7.11 -2.90
CA TYR A 763 33.18 7.80 -3.95
C TYR A 763 32.73 9.26 -4.16
N LEU A 764 31.46 9.60 -3.86
CA LEU A 764 30.91 10.96 -3.95
C LEU A 764 31.49 11.90 -2.89
N ALA A 765 32.06 11.40 -1.80
CA ALA A 765 32.62 12.25 -0.73
C ALA A 765 33.67 13.25 -1.25
N ASN A 766 34.35 12.93 -2.35
CA ASN A 766 35.37 13.77 -3.00
C ASN A 766 34.85 14.41 -4.29
N ASP A 767 33.59 14.30 -4.62
CA ASP A 767 33.00 14.95 -5.79
C ASP A 767 33.03 16.48 -5.61
N PRO A 768 33.51 17.24 -6.62
CA PRO A 768 33.65 18.70 -6.49
C PRO A 768 32.31 19.43 -6.34
N THR A 769 31.23 18.87 -6.86
CA THR A 769 29.89 19.47 -6.81
C THR A 769 29.10 18.95 -5.62
N PHE A 770 29.03 17.63 -5.46
CA PHE A 770 28.12 16.98 -4.54
C PHE A 770 28.77 16.48 -3.24
N GLY A 771 30.12 16.55 -3.13
CA GLY A 771 30.83 15.97 -2.00
C GLY A 771 30.44 16.58 -0.63
N SER A 772 30.22 17.90 -0.57
CA SER A 772 29.76 18.57 0.66
C SER A 772 28.35 18.12 1.06
N PHE A 773 27.44 18.04 0.08
CA PHE A 773 26.06 17.59 0.31
C PHE A 773 25.99 16.11 0.72
N TRP A 774 26.76 15.25 0.05
CA TRP A 774 26.90 13.84 0.44
C TRP A 774 27.39 13.68 1.88
N LYS A 775 28.44 14.44 2.29
CA LYS A 775 28.96 14.42 3.66
C LYS A 775 27.92 14.86 4.68
N GLN A 776 27.08 15.84 4.36
CA GLN A 776 25.97 16.26 5.22
C GLN A 776 24.96 15.11 5.41
N LEU A 777 24.55 14.42 4.35
CA LEU A 777 23.64 13.28 4.41
C LEU A 777 24.23 12.13 5.23
N HIS A 778 25.51 11.81 5.00
CA HIS A 778 26.22 10.75 5.71
C HIS A 778 26.40 11.07 7.21
N ALA A 779 26.72 12.32 7.54
CA ALA A 779 26.84 12.74 8.93
C ALA A 779 25.52 12.59 9.70
N GLU A 780 24.38 12.97 9.11
CA GLU A 780 23.07 12.76 9.74
C GLU A 780 22.72 11.27 9.83
N PHE A 781 23.10 10.46 8.83
CA PHE A 781 22.91 9.00 8.90
C PHE A 781 23.65 8.39 10.09
N GLU A 782 24.94 8.70 10.26
CA GLU A 782 25.74 8.17 11.38
C GLU A 782 25.27 8.73 12.73
N LEU A 783 24.87 10.00 12.79
CA LEU A 783 24.28 10.58 13.99
C LEU A 783 22.97 9.87 14.36
N SER A 784 22.07 9.69 13.39
CA SER A 784 20.79 8.99 13.60
C SER A 784 21.03 7.56 14.09
N LYS A 785 21.96 6.84 13.47
CA LYS A 785 22.33 5.49 13.87
C LYS A 785 22.85 5.43 15.31
N ALA A 786 23.80 6.31 15.65
CA ALA A 786 24.37 6.36 16.99
C ALA A 786 23.31 6.66 18.07
N MET A 787 22.46 7.66 17.82
CA MET A 787 21.42 8.08 18.76
C MET A 787 20.31 7.05 18.92
N LEU A 788 19.89 6.38 17.83
CA LEU A 788 18.89 5.31 17.88
C LEU A 788 19.41 4.07 18.58
N LEU A 789 20.65 3.66 18.34
CA LEU A 789 21.28 2.55 19.08
C LEU A 789 21.41 2.87 20.57
N LYS A 790 21.79 4.11 20.91
CA LYS A 790 21.82 4.58 22.30
C LYS A 790 20.46 4.58 22.97
N LEU A 791 19.39 4.98 22.24
CA LEU A 791 18.03 5.02 22.75
C LEU A 791 17.48 3.61 23.02
N THR A 792 17.72 2.69 22.09
CA THR A 792 17.21 1.31 22.15
C THR A 792 18.06 0.40 23.04
N GLY A 793 19.31 0.76 23.31
CA GLY A 793 20.29 -0.10 24.00
C GLY A 793 20.82 -1.25 23.13
N HIS A 794 20.67 -1.17 21.80
CA HIS A 794 21.11 -2.18 20.85
C HIS A 794 22.53 -1.91 20.36
N GLU A 795 23.23 -2.96 19.99
CA GLU A 795 24.57 -2.88 19.39
C GLU A 795 24.50 -2.66 17.86
N THR A 796 23.45 -3.17 17.23
CA THR A 796 23.27 -3.10 15.78
C THR A 796 21.83 -2.77 15.39
N LEU A 797 21.64 -2.13 14.21
CA LEU A 797 20.32 -1.90 13.66
C LEU A 797 19.56 -3.23 13.48
N MET A 798 18.25 -3.21 13.74
CA MET A 798 17.34 -4.37 13.64
C MET A 798 17.74 -5.58 14.51
N GLU A 799 18.37 -5.38 15.65
CA GLU A 799 18.76 -6.47 16.55
C GLU A 799 17.56 -7.30 17.02
N ASN A 800 16.40 -6.64 17.24
CA ASN A 800 15.15 -7.30 17.62
C ASN A 800 14.44 -8.05 16.48
N TYR A 801 14.95 -7.94 15.24
CA TYR A 801 14.36 -8.52 14.04
C TYR A 801 15.40 -9.30 13.22
N PRO A 802 16.01 -10.35 13.79
CA PRO A 802 17.16 -11.01 13.18
C PRO A 802 16.83 -11.70 11.85
N VAL A 803 15.63 -12.23 11.67
CA VAL A 803 15.20 -12.88 10.41
C VAL A 803 15.05 -11.83 9.32
N GLU A 804 14.34 -10.74 9.60
CA GLU A 804 14.15 -9.64 8.67
C GLU A 804 15.49 -8.98 8.30
N LYS A 805 16.39 -8.81 9.28
CA LYS A 805 17.75 -8.31 9.05
C LYS A 805 18.53 -9.20 8.08
N LYS A 806 18.43 -10.53 8.24
CA LYS A 806 19.10 -11.50 7.34
C LYS A 806 18.48 -11.48 5.95
N SER A 807 17.15 -11.40 5.84
CA SER A 807 16.46 -11.28 4.55
C SER A 807 16.90 -10.04 3.79
N ILE A 808 16.97 -8.89 4.47
CA ILE A 808 17.50 -7.65 3.90
C ILE A 808 18.93 -7.88 3.40
N ALA A 809 19.81 -8.43 4.22
CA ALA A 809 21.21 -8.62 3.87
C ALA A 809 21.40 -9.51 2.62
N VAL A 810 20.60 -10.58 2.48
CA VAL A 810 20.64 -11.43 1.28
C VAL A 810 20.17 -10.65 0.04
N ARG A 811 19.09 -9.88 0.15
CA ARG A 811 18.56 -9.08 -0.96
C ARG A 811 19.51 -7.98 -1.39
N GLU A 812 20.07 -7.24 -0.43
CA GLU A 812 21.08 -6.22 -0.70
C GLU A 812 22.31 -6.80 -1.41
N LYS A 813 22.73 -7.99 -0.98
CA LYS A 813 23.80 -8.70 -1.65
C LYS A 813 23.45 -9.06 -3.09
N ILE A 814 22.25 -9.56 -3.38
CA ILE A 814 21.81 -9.91 -4.73
C ILE A 814 21.84 -8.68 -5.66
N ILE A 815 21.38 -7.51 -5.20
CA ILE A 815 21.21 -6.34 -6.05
C ILE A 815 22.43 -5.40 -6.11
N LEU A 816 23.47 -5.66 -5.32
CA LEU A 816 24.64 -4.81 -5.30
C LEU A 816 25.21 -4.50 -6.70
N PRO A 817 25.37 -5.48 -7.61
CA PRO A 817 25.81 -5.17 -8.98
C PRO A 817 24.82 -4.29 -9.75
N LEU A 818 23.50 -4.41 -9.49
CA LEU A 818 22.52 -3.55 -10.17
C LEU A 818 22.67 -2.10 -9.80
N VAL A 819 22.93 -1.80 -8.52
CA VAL A 819 23.14 -0.43 -8.04
C VAL A 819 24.37 0.18 -8.70
N LEU A 820 25.47 -0.56 -8.79
CA LEU A 820 26.69 -0.07 -9.44
C LEU A 820 26.51 0.09 -10.96
N ILE A 821 25.82 -0.82 -11.63
CA ILE A 821 25.48 -0.67 -13.06
C ILE A 821 24.59 0.56 -13.28
N GLN A 822 23.66 0.83 -12.34
CA GLN A 822 22.81 2.02 -12.40
C GLN A 822 23.63 3.29 -12.31
N HIS A 823 24.53 3.41 -11.32
CA HIS A 823 25.39 4.57 -11.16
C HIS A 823 26.31 4.77 -12.37
N PHE A 824 26.88 3.68 -12.90
CA PHE A 824 27.65 3.72 -14.14
C PHE A 824 26.85 4.27 -15.31
N ALA A 825 25.64 3.77 -15.51
CA ALA A 825 24.79 4.22 -16.62
C ALA A 825 24.37 5.70 -16.46
N LEU A 826 24.05 6.13 -15.23
CA LEU A 826 23.70 7.53 -14.93
C LEU A 826 24.89 8.48 -15.12
N ASP A 827 26.10 8.05 -14.77
CA ASP A 827 27.33 8.83 -14.98
C ASP A 827 27.61 9.01 -16.49
N LYS A 828 27.51 7.93 -17.26
CA LYS A 828 27.64 8.00 -18.73
C LYS A 828 26.62 8.95 -19.39
N LEU A 829 25.39 8.98 -18.87
CA LEU A 829 24.32 9.87 -19.37
C LEU A 829 24.58 11.36 -19.11
N GLN A 830 25.53 11.72 -18.27
CA GLN A 830 25.93 13.12 -18.04
C GLN A 830 26.93 13.62 -19.08
N GLY A 831 27.54 12.75 -19.90
CA GLY A 831 28.48 13.08 -20.96
C GLY A 831 27.79 13.35 -22.32
N ASP A 832 28.56 13.81 -23.27
CA ASP A 832 28.12 13.97 -24.66
C ASP A 832 28.09 12.61 -25.36
N LEU A 833 26.89 12.08 -25.58
CA LEU A 833 26.64 10.78 -26.20
C LEU A 833 25.90 10.93 -27.54
N SER A 834 26.16 10.01 -28.48
CA SER A 834 25.27 9.84 -29.62
C SER A 834 23.88 9.39 -29.16
N GLU A 835 22.85 9.68 -29.94
CA GLU A 835 21.45 9.33 -29.61
C GLU A 835 21.29 7.82 -29.33
N GLU A 836 22.00 6.98 -30.11
CA GLU A 836 21.95 5.51 -29.93
C GLU A 836 22.54 5.09 -28.57
N LYS A 837 23.70 5.64 -28.20
CA LYS A 837 24.35 5.38 -26.92
C LYS A 837 23.52 5.91 -25.74
N GLN A 838 22.97 7.11 -25.89
CA GLN A 838 22.08 7.69 -24.90
C GLN A 838 20.89 6.75 -24.61
N GLN A 839 20.23 6.25 -25.67
CA GLN A 839 19.12 5.31 -25.53
C GLN A 839 19.55 3.97 -24.87
N ALA A 840 20.77 3.50 -25.19
CA ALA A 840 21.30 2.26 -24.60
C ALA A 840 21.54 2.41 -23.09
N TYR A 841 22.20 3.50 -22.65
CA TYR A 841 22.43 3.75 -21.22
C TYR A 841 21.15 4.09 -20.46
N GLU A 842 20.20 4.81 -21.07
CA GLU A 842 18.88 5.02 -20.47
C GLU A 842 18.15 3.69 -20.22
N LYS A 843 18.14 2.80 -21.20
CA LYS A 843 17.56 1.45 -21.03
C LYS A 843 18.28 0.66 -19.95
N LEU A 844 19.60 0.75 -19.88
CA LEU A 844 20.39 0.07 -18.86
C LEU A 844 20.00 0.57 -17.47
N ALA A 845 19.97 1.90 -17.25
CA ALA A 845 19.55 2.50 -15.98
C ALA A 845 18.10 2.16 -15.62
N ILE A 846 17.16 2.23 -16.57
CA ILE A 846 15.75 1.87 -16.33
C ILE A 846 15.62 0.40 -15.91
N ARG A 847 16.38 -0.50 -16.54
CA ARG A 847 16.31 -1.93 -16.21
C ARG A 847 16.79 -2.22 -14.79
N THR A 848 17.82 -1.55 -14.30
CA THR A 848 18.29 -1.72 -12.92
C THR A 848 17.24 -1.28 -11.90
N VAL A 849 16.43 -0.23 -12.20
CA VAL A 849 15.35 0.22 -11.32
C VAL A 849 14.38 -0.91 -10.99
N TYR A 850 14.01 -1.73 -11.98
CA TYR A 850 13.09 -2.85 -11.77
C TYR A 850 13.63 -3.85 -10.76
N GLY A 851 14.88 -4.28 -10.91
CA GLY A 851 15.52 -5.24 -10.01
C GLY A 851 15.67 -4.70 -8.58
N ILE A 852 16.10 -3.43 -8.45
CA ILE A 852 16.32 -2.79 -7.13
C ILE A 852 14.98 -2.62 -6.38
N VAL A 853 13.92 -2.16 -7.06
CA VAL A 853 12.61 -2.01 -6.42
C VAL A 853 12.02 -3.37 -6.03
N ASN A 854 12.07 -4.36 -6.91
CA ASN A 854 11.53 -5.69 -6.64
C ASN A 854 12.23 -6.36 -5.44
N ALA A 855 13.54 -6.16 -5.29
CA ALA A 855 14.28 -6.67 -4.13
C ALA A 855 13.85 -6.03 -2.80
N GLY A 856 13.24 -4.85 -2.81
CA GLY A 856 12.71 -4.19 -1.62
C GLY A 856 11.49 -4.86 -0.96
N ARG A 857 10.99 -5.97 -1.49
CA ARG A 857 9.74 -6.66 -1.12
C ARG A 857 9.50 -6.83 0.37
N ASN A 858 10.49 -7.27 1.15
CA ASN A 858 10.32 -7.57 2.57
C ASN A 858 10.30 -6.36 3.49
N LEU A 859 10.35 -5.19 2.94
CA LEU A 859 10.51 -3.96 3.70
C LEU A 859 9.29 -3.04 3.52
N ALA A 860 8.31 -3.53 2.80
CA ALA A 860 7.03 -2.89 2.60
C ALA A 860 6.06 -3.20 3.75
#